data_af0b6fcba75fdec75efc23f4c862834d
#
_entry.id   af0b6fcba75fdec75efc23f4c862834d
#
_cell.length_a   1.000
_cell.length_b   1.000
_cell.length_c   1.000
_cell.angle_alpha   90.00
_cell.angle_beta   90.00
_cell.angle_gamma   90.00
#
_symmetry.space_group_name_H-M   'P 1'
#
loop_
_entity.id
_entity.type
_entity.pdbx_description
1 polymer ?
#
loop_
_entity_poly.entity_id
_entity_poly.type
_entity_poly.pdbx_seq_one_letter_code
_entity_poly.pdbx_strand_id
1 'polypeptide(L)'
;MMSTFLLEIGLEEMPAHLVTSSEAQLIARTTEFLSEHRLSVGHIQPYSTPRRLAVELIDISSESEALSEEKRGPSIERAKDDNGNWSKAAQGFARGQGMIPENFEERDGYVWLTKHTPGVSAADILANIGEEVIAQMKFTTYMKWANNAFLYVRPIRWIVALLDEKVIDFNILDVKTGRMTRGHRFLSNEHITIANAGAYVATLKAAYVIVDAATRKGIIQSQLEDIANQNNWLLDLSSDAAQNLLEEVNNIVEWPTAFSGGFENKYLELPDEVLMTSMREHQRFFYVTNQANDLLPHFLSVRNGNSEHLDNVIAGNEKVLVARLEDAEFFYQEDKQKTIDDSMTKVKKLVFHEKIGTVYEHMQRVGRLAASLADELQFDETQKADLARASEIYKFDLMTGMVGEFDELQGIMGEHYAQLFGESAAVASAIREHYMPVSANGNIAETAVGAVLAIADKLDTIVTFFSADLIPSGSNDPYGLRRAANGVVRTLQNKHWHVALRSLLSDFVKSNGEVTENADLTAIMTFILDRVRKLALDGDVRPDIVAAGTALTPDVDVVYIVDRTQTLANHADDDNFRDIIEALTRVSRLAMKQPAEGLVDESLFENQTEQALFIATQKINLAVLESQGGDAVYSALAELQKPIADYFDMTMVNADNESVKNNRYLQLHMIDKLISALGDLEQIVIK
;
A
#
# COMPACT_ATOMS: atom_id res chain seq x y z
N MET A 1 37.00 20.80 -10.87
CA MET A 1 36.12 20.83 -12.04
C MET A 1 34.95 19.91 -11.71
N MET A 2 33.75 20.29 -12.04
CA MET A 2 32.60 19.41 -11.91
C MET A 2 32.58 18.46 -13.10
N SER A 3 32.40 17.18 -12.84
CA SER A 3 32.43 16.10 -13.84
C SER A 3 31.04 15.48 -13.98
N THR A 4 30.84 14.72 -15.04
CA THR A 4 29.62 13.93 -15.24
C THR A 4 29.94 12.45 -15.19
N PHE A 5 29.17 11.67 -14.40
CA PHE A 5 29.31 10.22 -14.38
C PHE A 5 28.06 9.55 -14.93
N LEU A 6 28.24 8.63 -15.85
CA LEU A 6 27.21 7.78 -16.41
C LEU A 6 27.37 6.34 -15.92
N LEU A 7 26.29 5.79 -15.38
CA LEU A 7 26.13 4.36 -15.16
C LEU A 7 24.96 3.84 -16.00
N GLU A 8 25.19 2.85 -16.86
CA GLU A 8 24.13 2.10 -17.55
C GLU A 8 24.27 0.61 -17.22
N ILE A 9 23.17 -0.01 -16.84
CA ILE A 9 23.00 -1.44 -16.60
C ILE A 9 22.19 -2.00 -17.75
N GLY A 10 22.84 -2.68 -18.69
CA GLY A 10 22.19 -3.29 -19.84
C GLY A 10 21.67 -4.68 -19.52
N LEU A 11 20.41 -4.93 -19.81
CA LEU A 11 19.65 -6.12 -19.40
C LEU A 11 19.00 -6.82 -20.61
N GLU A 12 18.57 -8.07 -20.44
CA GLU A 12 17.46 -8.59 -21.23
C GLU A 12 16.16 -7.89 -20.84
N GLU A 13 15.13 -7.97 -21.69
CA GLU A 13 13.90 -7.21 -21.50
C GLU A 13 13.24 -7.49 -20.13
N MET A 14 13.10 -6.43 -19.34
CA MET A 14 12.41 -6.47 -18.05
C MET A 14 10.90 -6.50 -18.26
N PRO A 15 10.13 -7.09 -17.31
CA PRO A 15 8.69 -6.93 -17.28
C PRO A 15 8.33 -5.44 -17.12
N ALA A 16 7.36 -4.96 -17.90
CA ALA A 16 6.98 -3.54 -17.94
C ALA A 16 6.70 -2.94 -16.55
N HIS A 17 5.97 -3.68 -15.71
CA HIS A 17 5.59 -3.26 -14.35
C HIS A 17 6.77 -3.08 -13.40
N LEU A 18 7.97 -3.57 -13.74
CA LEU A 18 9.18 -3.44 -12.93
C LEU A 18 10.10 -2.30 -13.37
N VAL A 19 9.93 -1.74 -14.58
CA VAL A 19 10.87 -0.75 -15.13
C VAL A 19 10.89 0.51 -14.29
N THR A 20 9.75 1.15 -14.08
CA THR A 20 9.62 2.41 -13.33
C THR A 20 10.05 2.26 -11.86
N SER A 21 9.63 1.17 -11.20
CA SER A 21 10.02 0.91 -9.81
C SER A 21 11.52 0.60 -9.67
N SER A 22 12.11 -0.04 -10.67
CA SER A 22 13.57 -0.31 -10.71
C SER A 22 14.37 0.96 -10.94
N GLU A 23 13.89 1.86 -11.79
CA GLU A 23 14.48 3.20 -12.00
C GLU A 23 14.48 3.98 -10.68
N ALA A 24 13.34 4.09 -10.02
CA ALA A 24 13.23 4.76 -8.72
C ALA A 24 14.17 4.15 -7.66
N GLN A 25 14.30 2.84 -7.63
CA GLN A 25 15.21 2.15 -6.72
C GLN A 25 16.68 2.45 -7.05
N LEU A 26 17.06 2.51 -8.33
CA LEU A 26 18.41 2.87 -8.76
C LEU A 26 18.76 4.28 -8.30
N ILE A 27 17.84 5.25 -8.44
CA ILE A 27 18.02 6.61 -7.94
C ILE A 27 18.25 6.61 -6.43
N ALA A 28 17.35 5.96 -5.67
CA ALA A 28 17.42 5.95 -4.21
C ALA A 28 18.74 5.36 -3.69
N ARG A 29 19.15 4.22 -4.24
CA ARG A 29 20.42 3.57 -3.87
C ARG A 29 21.64 4.37 -4.27
N THR A 30 21.60 5.00 -5.44
CA THR A 30 22.71 5.89 -5.87
C THR A 30 22.81 7.10 -4.95
N THR A 31 21.67 7.68 -4.54
CA THR A 31 21.64 8.79 -3.60
C THR A 31 22.22 8.39 -2.22
N GLU A 32 21.83 7.23 -1.70
CA GLU A 32 22.33 6.66 -0.45
C GLU A 32 23.86 6.43 -0.54
N PHE A 33 24.31 5.76 -1.60
CA PHE A 33 25.73 5.51 -1.87
C PHE A 33 26.56 6.80 -1.89
N LEU A 34 26.10 7.83 -2.62
CA LEU A 34 26.80 9.12 -2.69
C LEU A 34 26.85 9.80 -1.31
N SER A 35 25.77 9.73 -0.54
CA SER A 35 25.70 10.28 0.82
C SER A 35 26.65 9.58 1.78
N GLU A 36 26.68 8.24 1.79
CA GLU A 36 27.57 7.44 2.64
C GLU A 36 29.05 7.72 2.37
N HIS A 37 29.39 7.90 1.10
CA HIS A 37 30.73 8.23 0.66
C HIS A 37 31.04 9.75 0.67
N ARG A 38 30.11 10.61 1.09
CA ARG A 38 30.24 12.07 1.15
C ARG A 38 30.68 12.68 -0.18
N LEU A 39 30.17 12.10 -1.28
CA LEU A 39 30.45 12.56 -2.63
C LEU A 39 29.30 13.42 -3.13
N SER A 40 29.52 14.73 -3.27
CA SER A 40 28.46 15.65 -3.67
C SER A 40 28.16 15.58 -5.16
N VAL A 41 26.87 15.75 -5.51
CA VAL A 41 26.37 15.79 -6.88
C VAL A 41 25.35 16.91 -7.02
N GLY A 42 25.36 17.59 -8.17
CA GLY A 42 24.39 18.67 -8.46
C GLY A 42 23.01 18.12 -8.82
N HIS A 43 22.95 17.09 -9.68
CA HIS A 43 21.70 16.49 -10.13
C HIS A 43 21.90 15.01 -10.52
N ILE A 44 20.88 14.20 -10.24
CA ILE A 44 20.79 12.79 -10.68
C ILE A 44 19.69 12.69 -11.71
N GLN A 45 20.07 12.42 -12.97
CA GLN A 45 19.13 12.22 -14.07
C GLN A 45 18.97 10.73 -14.36
N PRO A 46 17.79 10.15 -14.14
CA PRO A 46 17.54 8.75 -14.45
C PRO A 46 17.15 8.54 -15.91
N TYR A 47 17.37 7.32 -16.37
CA TYR A 47 16.92 6.85 -17.68
C TYR A 47 16.54 5.37 -17.58
N SER A 48 15.47 5.00 -18.28
CA SER A 48 15.03 3.60 -18.34
C SER A 48 14.39 3.23 -19.68
N THR A 49 14.60 1.99 -20.06
CA THR A 49 13.89 1.31 -21.16
C THR A 49 13.65 -0.14 -20.76
N PRO A 50 12.88 -0.96 -21.50
CA PRO A 50 12.76 -2.39 -21.17
C PRO A 50 14.11 -3.11 -21.05
N ARG A 51 15.17 -2.62 -21.69
CA ARG A 51 16.48 -3.30 -21.78
C ARG A 51 17.60 -2.63 -21.00
N ARG A 52 17.34 -1.52 -20.29
CA ARG A 52 18.37 -0.80 -19.52
C ARG A 52 17.81 0.04 -18.40
N LEU A 53 18.62 0.18 -17.37
CA LEU A 53 18.47 1.19 -16.32
C LEU A 53 19.74 2.03 -16.31
N ALA A 54 19.63 3.34 -16.23
CA ALA A 54 20.80 4.19 -16.15
C ALA A 54 20.58 5.41 -15.27
N VAL A 55 21.69 5.94 -14.76
CA VAL A 55 21.74 7.23 -14.07
C VAL A 55 22.90 8.05 -14.61
N GLU A 56 22.67 9.34 -14.83
CA GLU A 56 23.68 10.32 -15.14
C GLU A 56 23.81 11.27 -13.94
N LEU A 57 24.99 11.29 -13.32
CA LEU A 57 25.31 12.14 -12.18
C LEU A 57 25.99 13.42 -12.74
N ILE A 58 25.25 14.50 -12.73
CA ILE A 58 25.69 15.78 -13.29
C ILE A 58 26.29 16.63 -12.17
N ASP A 59 27.40 17.28 -12.47
CA ASP A 59 28.14 18.11 -11.51
C ASP A 59 28.61 17.33 -10.26
N ILE A 60 29.19 16.14 -10.47
CA ILE A 60 29.78 15.36 -9.39
C ILE A 60 31.15 15.97 -8.98
N SER A 61 31.40 16.03 -7.68
CA SER A 61 32.70 16.49 -7.15
C SER A 61 33.83 15.54 -7.50
N SER A 62 35.06 16.08 -7.70
CA SER A 62 36.24 15.27 -8.04
C SER A 62 36.72 14.36 -6.91
N GLU A 63 36.35 14.70 -5.68
CA GLU A 63 36.68 13.96 -4.46
C GLU A 63 35.57 14.14 -3.41
N SER A 64 35.50 13.22 -2.47
CA SER A 64 34.59 13.32 -1.33
C SER A 64 35.00 14.39 -0.34
N GLU A 65 34.06 14.89 0.44
CA GLU A 65 34.33 15.85 1.50
C GLU A 65 35.25 15.23 2.56
N ALA A 66 36.29 15.98 2.95
CA ALA A 66 37.14 15.60 4.06
C ALA A 66 36.35 15.62 5.37
N LEU A 67 36.52 14.61 6.19
CA LEU A 67 35.83 14.51 7.48
C LEU A 67 36.80 14.84 8.61
N SER A 68 36.39 15.75 9.48
CA SER A 68 37.09 16.06 10.73
C SER A 68 36.19 15.68 11.91
N GLU A 69 36.54 14.60 12.60
CA GLU A 69 35.80 14.12 13.77
C GLU A 69 36.56 14.44 15.05
N GLU A 70 35.93 15.18 15.97
CA GLU A 70 36.43 15.34 17.32
C GLU A 70 35.93 14.19 18.19
N LYS A 71 36.87 13.48 18.84
CA LYS A 71 36.55 12.40 19.78
C LYS A 71 37.11 12.72 21.17
N ARG A 72 36.17 12.74 22.14
CA ARG A 72 36.54 12.91 23.55
C ARG A 72 37.14 11.65 24.10
N GLY A 73 38.34 11.77 24.63
CA GLY A 73 39.10 10.73 25.34
C GLY A 73 38.91 10.77 26.86
N PRO A 74 39.81 10.15 27.59
CA PRO A 74 39.82 10.13 29.06
C PRO A 74 39.98 11.54 29.65
N SER A 75 39.59 11.73 30.92
CA SER A 75 39.86 12.97 31.66
C SER A 75 41.38 13.18 31.80
N ILE A 76 41.83 14.44 31.89
CA ILE A 76 43.25 14.80 31.98
C ILE A 76 43.90 14.08 33.16
N GLU A 77 43.21 13.95 34.29
CA GLU A 77 43.68 13.22 35.49
C GLU A 77 44.00 11.74 35.22
N ARG A 78 43.28 11.12 34.29
CA ARG A 78 43.49 9.72 33.87
C ARG A 78 44.40 9.60 32.65
N ALA A 79 44.52 10.67 31.89
CA ALA A 79 45.30 10.71 30.67
C ALA A 79 46.80 10.94 30.94
N LYS A 80 47.16 11.54 32.10
CA LYS A 80 48.56 11.79 32.52
C LYS A 80 48.87 11.04 33.81
N ASP A 81 50.14 10.66 33.95
CA ASP A 81 50.69 10.13 35.18
C ASP A 81 51.19 11.29 36.10
N ASP A 82 51.62 10.97 37.32
CA ASP A 82 52.11 11.94 38.30
C ASP A 82 53.33 12.74 37.81
N ASN A 83 54.01 12.28 36.76
CA ASN A 83 55.17 12.95 36.15
C ASN A 83 54.78 13.74 34.87
N GLY A 84 53.49 13.77 34.53
CA GLY A 84 52.97 14.48 33.37
C GLY A 84 53.05 13.72 32.03
N ASN A 85 53.46 12.45 32.03
CA ASN A 85 53.55 11.62 30.84
C ASN A 85 52.18 11.00 30.51
N TRP A 86 51.98 10.69 29.23
CA TRP A 86 50.73 10.05 28.78
C TRP A 86 50.55 8.64 29.34
N SER A 87 49.47 8.42 30.03
CA SER A 87 49.11 7.14 30.64
C SER A 87 48.83 6.06 29.58
N LYS A 88 48.83 4.78 30.00
CA LYS A 88 48.46 3.65 29.13
C LYS A 88 47.04 3.81 28.56
N ALA A 89 46.12 4.44 29.32
CA ALA A 89 44.77 4.71 28.88
C ALA A 89 44.73 5.72 27.71
N ALA A 90 45.49 6.82 27.85
CA ALA A 90 45.62 7.83 26.78
C ALA A 90 46.31 7.24 25.54
N GLN A 91 47.38 6.49 25.72
CA GLN A 91 48.07 5.82 24.60
C GLN A 91 47.17 4.79 23.91
N GLY A 92 46.35 4.04 24.67
CA GLY A 92 45.39 3.10 24.14
C GLY A 92 44.28 3.79 23.33
N PHE A 93 43.79 4.91 23.84
CA PHE A 93 42.79 5.72 23.13
C PHE A 93 43.36 6.28 21.81
N ALA A 94 44.53 6.91 21.83
CA ALA A 94 45.16 7.41 20.61
C ALA A 94 45.41 6.30 19.59
N ARG A 95 45.94 5.17 20.03
CA ARG A 95 46.18 4.00 19.16
C ARG A 95 44.87 3.45 18.55
N GLY A 96 43.81 3.41 19.35
CA GLY A 96 42.48 2.98 18.87
C GLY A 96 41.89 3.89 17.78
N GLN A 97 42.38 5.14 17.69
CA GLN A 97 42.02 6.08 16.63
C GLN A 97 43.07 6.16 15.50
N GLY A 98 44.13 5.32 15.56
CA GLY A 98 45.21 5.34 14.57
C GLY A 98 46.16 6.54 14.70
N MET A 99 46.20 7.18 15.88
CA MET A 99 46.94 8.41 16.16
C MET A 99 47.90 8.23 17.31
N ILE A 100 48.70 9.26 17.62
CA ILE A 100 49.65 9.29 18.72
C ILE A 100 49.20 10.30 19.78
N PRO A 101 49.59 10.14 21.06
CA PRO A 101 49.16 11.03 22.14
C PRO A 101 49.56 12.50 21.98
N GLU A 102 50.56 12.78 21.18
CA GLU A 102 51.04 14.12 20.86
C GLU A 102 50.03 14.94 20.04
N ASN A 103 49.02 14.26 19.48
CA ASN A 103 47.91 14.90 18.77
C ASN A 103 46.73 15.28 19.68
N PHE A 104 46.85 15.09 21.02
CA PHE A 104 45.79 15.46 21.94
C PHE A 104 45.68 16.98 22.12
N GLU A 105 44.45 17.46 22.12
CA GLU A 105 44.08 18.77 22.63
C GLU A 105 43.45 18.63 24.02
N GLU A 106 43.90 19.45 24.97
CA GLU A 106 43.31 19.48 26.31
C GLU A 106 42.22 20.55 26.37
N ARG A 107 40.98 20.13 26.55
CA ARG A 107 39.81 21.02 26.59
C ARG A 107 38.76 20.46 27.59
N ASP A 108 38.20 21.35 28.43
CA ASP A 108 37.12 21.03 29.38
C ASP A 108 37.41 19.86 30.33
N GLY A 109 38.70 19.73 30.74
CA GLY A 109 39.16 18.67 31.67
C GLY A 109 39.33 17.28 31.03
N TYR A 110 39.28 17.17 29.69
CA TYR A 110 39.47 15.94 28.92
C TYR A 110 40.52 16.12 27.83
N VAL A 111 41.07 15.02 27.37
CA VAL A 111 41.84 14.97 26.13
C VAL A 111 40.91 14.78 24.96
N TRP A 112 41.16 15.50 23.87
CA TRP A 112 40.41 15.41 22.62
C TRP A 112 41.35 15.06 21.49
N LEU A 113 40.82 14.34 20.50
CA LEU A 113 41.50 13.99 19.27
C LEU A 113 40.68 14.41 18.09
N THR A 114 41.26 15.18 17.18
CA THR A 114 40.65 15.51 15.90
C THR A 114 41.21 14.57 14.84
N LYS A 115 40.38 13.62 14.39
CA LYS A 115 40.72 12.71 13.30
C LYS A 115 40.36 13.35 11.99
N HIS A 116 41.36 13.65 11.17
CA HIS A 116 41.16 14.11 9.80
C HIS A 116 41.22 12.91 8.85
N THR A 117 40.09 12.66 8.17
CA THR A 117 40.00 11.68 7.07
C THR A 117 39.98 12.48 5.75
N PRO A 118 41.05 12.38 4.94
CA PRO A 118 41.10 13.10 3.66
C PRO A 118 39.99 12.64 2.72
N GLY A 119 39.61 13.47 1.75
CA GLY A 119 38.72 13.09 0.67
C GLY A 119 39.32 11.96 -0.17
N VAL A 120 38.45 11.13 -0.70
CA VAL A 120 38.76 10.03 -1.64
C VAL A 120 38.33 10.45 -3.04
N SER A 121 39.10 10.10 -4.06
CA SER A 121 38.74 10.48 -5.42
C SER A 121 37.40 9.89 -5.86
N ALA A 122 36.61 10.65 -6.62
CA ALA A 122 35.33 10.16 -7.17
C ALA A 122 35.51 8.88 -7.95
N ALA A 123 36.62 8.74 -8.70
CA ALA A 123 36.88 7.52 -9.48
C ALA A 123 37.05 6.27 -8.59
N ASP A 124 37.73 6.39 -7.45
CA ASP A 124 37.93 5.29 -6.53
C ASP A 124 36.63 4.91 -5.77
N ILE A 125 35.81 5.89 -5.43
CA ILE A 125 34.49 5.67 -4.82
C ILE A 125 33.59 4.97 -5.83
N LEU A 126 33.44 5.52 -7.04
CA LEU A 126 32.54 5.00 -8.07
C LEU A 126 32.91 3.59 -8.55
N ALA A 127 34.15 3.13 -8.33
CA ALA A 127 34.55 1.76 -8.61
C ALA A 127 33.78 0.72 -7.74
N ASN A 128 33.21 1.13 -6.61
CA ASN A 128 32.43 0.28 -5.72
C ASN A 128 30.92 0.27 -6.05
N ILE A 129 30.45 1.12 -6.95
CA ILE A 129 29.00 1.27 -7.27
C ILE A 129 28.38 -0.03 -7.77
N GLY A 130 29.17 -0.91 -8.38
CA GLY A 130 28.72 -2.22 -8.82
C GLY A 130 28.26 -3.11 -7.67
N GLU A 131 29.02 -3.20 -6.61
CA GLU A 131 28.74 -4.04 -5.44
C GLU A 131 27.71 -3.37 -4.50
N GLU A 132 27.84 -2.07 -4.27
CA GLU A 132 27.03 -1.35 -3.29
C GLU A 132 25.68 -0.88 -3.83
N VAL A 133 25.54 -0.65 -5.13
CA VAL A 133 24.30 -0.22 -5.75
C VAL A 133 23.68 -1.32 -6.60
N ILE A 134 24.38 -1.77 -7.68
CA ILE A 134 23.79 -2.71 -8.66
C ILE A 134 23.45 -4.04 -7.99
N ALA A 135 24.39 -4.65 -7.26
CA ALA A 135 24.20 -5.96 -6.65
C ALA A 135 23.19 -5.95 -5.49
N GLN A 136 22.89 -4.78 -4.93
CA GLN A 136 21.94 -4.62 -3.82
C GLN A 136 20.50 -4.32 -4.27
N MET A 137 20.25 -4.16 -5.57
CA MET A 137 18.89 -3.95 -6.08
C MET A 137 17.99 -5.16 -5.80
N LYS A 138 16.74 -4.88 -5.39
CA LYS A 138 15.74 -5.88 -5.03
C LYS A 138 14.55 -5.81 -5.98
N PHE A 139 14.00 -6.97 -6.30
CA PHE A 139 12.88 -7.11 -7.24
C PHE A 139 11.82 -8.03 -6.65
N THR A 140 10.60 -7.92 -7.13
CA THR A 140 9.52 -8.86 -6.78
C THR A 140 9.66 -10.20 -7.50
N THR A 141 10.35 -10.21 -8.64
CA THR A 141 10.62 -11.41 -9.44
C THR A 141 12.11 -11.49 -9.75
N TYR A 142 12.69 -12.64 -9.54
CA TYR A 142 14.09 -12.90 -9.81
C TYR A 142 14.29 -13.97 -10.85
N MET A 143 15.33 -13.81 -11.66
CA MET A 143 15.83 -14.82 -12.58
C MET A 143 17.21 -15.31 -12.15
N LYS A 144 17.40 -16.61 -12.24
CA LYS A 144 18.73 -17.24 -12.12
C LYS A 144 19.19 -17.64 -13.51
N TRP A 145 20.41 -17.32 -13.85
CA TRP A 145 20.99 -17.71 -15.16
C TRP A 145 22.41 -18.23 -14.99
N ALA A 146 22.85 -19.02 -15.96
CA ALA A 146 24.14 -19.70 -15.94
C ALA A 146 24.37 -20.49 -14.62
N ASN A 147 25.62 -20.68 -14.21
CA ASN A 147 26.00 -21.46 -13.02
C ASN A 147 26.34 -20.57 -11.81
N ASN A 148 25.81 -19.36 -11.71
CA ASN A 148 26.05 -18.46 -10.61
C ASN A 148 24.88 -18.43 -9.60
N ALA A 149 25.13 -17.94 -8.38
CA ALA A 149 24.14 -17.77 -7.33
C ALA A 149 23.49 -16.38 -7.35
N PHE A 150 23.92 -15.48 -8.22
CA PHE A 150 23.41 -14.12 -8.32
C PHE A 150 22.01 -14.12 -8.90
N LEU A 151 21.11 -13.41 -8.24
CA LEU A 151 19.71 -13.26 -8.63
C LEU A 151 19.47 -11.81 -9.02
N TYR A 152 18.88 -11.59 -10.18
CA TYR A 152 18.52 -10.26 -10.68
C TYR A 152 17.19 -10.34 -11.45
N VAL A 153 16.59 -9.19 -11.80
CA VAL A 153 15.32 -9.18 -12.55
C VAL A 153 15.43 -9.86 -13.91
N ARG A 154 16.56 -9.65 -14.60
CA ARG A 154 16.95 -10.27 -15.88
C ARG A 154 18.49 -10.36 -15.96
N PRO A 155 19.04 -11.20 -16.82
CA PRO A 155 20.47 -11.27 -17.03
C PRO A 155 21.08 -9.91 -17.40
N ILE A 156 22.13 -9.51 -16.70
CA ILE A 156 22.96 -8.34 -17.04
C ILE A 156 23.81 -8.73 -18.25
N ARG A 157 23.80 -7.91 -19.29
CA ARG A 157 24.44 -8.18 -20.58
C ARG A 157 25.60 -7.26 -20.89
N TRP A 158 25.55 -6.02 -20.42
CA TRP A 158 26.64 -5.06 -20.54
C TRP A 158 26.51 -4.02 -19.41
N ILE A 159 27.60 -3.33 -19.11
CA ILE A 159 27.63 -2.21 -18.17
C ILE A 159 28.46 -1.09 -18.77
N VAL A 160 27.88 0.12 -18.85
CA VAL A 160 28.64 1.34 -19.15
C VAL A 160 28.87 2.09 -17.85
N ALA A 161 30.13 2.46 -17.56
CA ALA A 161 30.49 3.29 -16.42
C ALA A 161 31.57 4.30 -16.86
N LEU A 162 31.17 5.56 -17.03
CA LEU A 162 32.04 6.63 -17.54
C LEU A 162 32.04 7.83 -16.60
N LEU A 163 33.22 8.21 -16.13
CA LEU A 163 33.43 9.52 -15.49
C LEU A 163 34.05 10.44 -16.57
N ASP A 164 33.26 11.35 -17.10
CA ASP A 164 33.54 12.09 -18.32
C ASP A 164 33.91 11.14 -19.48
N GLU A 165 35.17 11.08 -19.88
CA GLU A 165 35.68 10.17 -20.90
C GLU A 165 36.34 8.92 -20.32
N LYS A 166 36.55 8.86 -19.01
CA LYS A 166 37.29 7.76 -18.37
C LYS A 166 36.36 6.63 -17.97
N VAL A 167 36.67 5.40 -18.38
CA VAL A 167 35.97 4.20 -17.88
C VAL A 167 36.33 3.99 -16.40
N ILE A 168 35.32 3.77 -15.58
CA ILE A 168 35.46 3.34 -14.18
C ILE A 168 35.37 1.82 -14.17
N ASP A 169 36.47 1.18 -13.77
CA ASP A 169 36.62 -0.28 -13.87
C ASP A 169 36.02 -0.99 -12.64
N PHE A 170 35.02 -1.81 -12.89
CA PHE A 170 34.50 -2.84 -11.98
C PHE A 170 33.82 -3.96 -12.80
N ASN A 171 33.31 -4.99 -12.13
CA ASN A 171 32.55 -6.05 -12.79
C ASN A 171 31.42 -6.55 -11.90
N ILE A 172 30.37 -7.01 -12.54
CA ILE A 172 29.29 -7.80 -11.92
C ILE A 172 29.32 -9.16 -12.58
N LEU A 173 29.68 -10.20 -11.82
CA LEU A 173 29.97 -11.54 -12.32
C LEU A 173 31.08 -11.48 -13.41
N ASP A 174 30.78 -11.96 -14.62
CA ASP A 174 31.64 -11.97 -15.80
C ASP A 174 31.49 -10.72 -16.69
N VAL A 175 30.55 -9.82 -16.38
CA VAL A 175 30.29 -8.60 -17.15
C VAL A 175 31.18 -7.46 -16.62
N LYS A 176 32.16 -7.05 -17.42
CA LYS A 176 33.04 -5.93 -17.13
C LYS A 176 32.43 -4.61 -17.61
N THR A 177 32.70 -3.54 -16.88
CA THR A 177 32.38 -2.19 -17.32
C THR A 177 33.16 -1.79 -18.56
N GLY A 178 32.57 -0.90 -19.32
CA GLY A 178 33.16 -0.34 -20.52
C GLY A 178 32.43 0.91 -20.98
N ARG A 179 32.57 1.21 -22.26
CA ARG A 179 31.85 2.31 -22.92
C ARG A 179 30.94 1.85 -24.06
N MET A 180 30.73 0.54 -24.19
CA MET A 180 29.95 -0.04 -25.24
C MET A 180 28.53 -0.30 -24.76
N THR A 181 27.57 0.33 -25.47
CA THR A 181 26.12 0.08 -25.29
C THR A 181 25.54 -0.60 -26.55
N ARG A 182 24.23 -0.79 -26.55
CA ARG A 182 23.49 -1.35 -27.69
C ARG A 182 22.36 -0.42 -28.10
N GLY A 183 22.15 -0.29 -29.40
CA GLY A 183 21.01 0.40 -29.98
C GLY A 183 19.72 -0.42 -29.92
N HIS A 184 18.72 0.05 -30.64
CA HIS A 184 17.44 -0.64 -30.80
C HIS A 184 17.63 -2.02 -31.43
N ARG A 185 16.99 -3.05 -30.87
CA ARG A 185 17.20 -4.47 -31.20
C ARG A 185 17.07 -4.75 -32.71
N PHE A 186 16.14 -4.09 -33.40
CA PHE A 186 15.84 -4.33 -34.81
C PHE A 186 16.32 -3.23 -35.75
N LEU A 187 16.39 -1.98 -35.28
CA LEU A 187 16.75 -0.84 -36.13
C LEU A 187 18.25 -0.50 -36.11
N SER A 188 18.94 -0.87 -35.01
CA SER A 188 20.37 -0.59 -34.82
C SER A 188 20.97 -1.61 -33.84
N ASN A 189 21.07 -2.88 -34.26
CA ASN A 189 21.54 -3.97 -33.38
C ASN A 189 23.07 -4.03 -33.27
N GLU A 190 23.77 -2.92 -33.41
CA GLU A 190 25.22 -2.83 -33.33
C GLU A 190 25.68 -2.46 -31.91
N HIS A 191 26.95 -2.74 -31.64
CA HIS A 191 27.64 -2.23 -30.46
C HIS A 191 28.03 -0.78 -30.73
N ILE A 192 27.59 0.11 -29.83
CA ILE A 192 27.76 1.55 -29.98
C ILE A 192 28.68 2.06 -28.88
N THR A 193 29.68 2.84 -29.29
CA THR A 193 30.62 3.46 -28.33
C THR A 193 30.10 4.79 -27.84
N ILE A 194 29.98 4.93 -26.50
CA ILE A 194 29.72 6.22 -25.85
C ILE A 194 31.05 6.95 -25.70
N ALA A 195 31.16 8.10 -26.32
CA ALA A 195 32.41 8.89 -26.31
C ALA A 195 32.73 9.44 -24.94
N ASN A 196 31.74 10.05 -24.27
CA ASN A 196 31.78 10.56 -22.91
C ASN A 196 30.39 10.49 -22.25
N ALA A 197 30.29 10.67 -20.94
CA ALA A 197 29.07 10.54 -20.18
C ALA A 197 27.93 11.41 -20.76
N GLY A 198 28.15 12.69 -21.00
CA GLY A 198 27.12 13.63 -21.50
C GLY A 198 26.69 13.39 -22.95
N ALA A 199 27.36 12.49 -23.73
CA ALA A 199 26.95 12.12 -25.06
C ALA A 199 25.89 10.99 -25.10
N TYR A 200 25.52 10.42 -23.95
CA TYR A 200 24.70 9.22 -23.83
C TYR A 200 23.36 9.33 -24.54
N VAL A 201 22.54 10.31 -24.18
CA VAL A 201 21.19 10.48 -24.72
C VAL A 201 21.21 10.70 -26.24
N ALA A 202 22.11 11.56 -26.74
CA ALA A 202 22.22 11.85 -28.16
C ALA A 202 22.69 10.60 -28.98
N THR A 203 23.63 9.86 -28.39
CA THR A 203 24.17 8.64 -29.03
C THR A 203 23.10 7.57 -29.17
N LEU A 204 22.31 7.34 -28.11
CA LEU A 204 21.24 6.34 -28.12
C LEU A 204 20.06 6.77 -29.00
N LYS A 205 19.71 8.07 -29.01
CA LYS A 205 18.68 8.58 -29.90
C LYS A 205 19.04 8.35 -31.40
N ALA A 206 20.30 8.56 -31.76
CA ALA A 206 20.79 8.27 -33.13
C ALA A 206 20.73 6.76 -33.47
N ALA A 207 20.68 5.89 -32.46
CA ALA A 207 20.55 4.44 -32.56
C ALA A 207 19.11 3.95 -32.26
N TYR A 208 18.13 4.80 -32.46
CA TYR A 208 16.71 4.51 -32.28
C TYR A 208 16.33 4.08 -30.87
N VAL A 209 16.92 4.70 -29.84
CA VAL A 209 16.55 4.48 -28.43
C VAL A 209 16.31 5.82 -27.74
N ILE A 210 15.09 6.05 -27.31
CA ILE A 210 14.72 7.20 -26.48
C ILE A 210 14.81 6.74 -25.02
N VAL A 211 15.93 7.05 -24.35
CA VAL A 211 16.23 6.55 -23.00
C VAL A 211 15.45 7.29 -21.90
N ASP A 212 15.16 8.56 -22.13
CA ASP A 212 14.36 9.37 -21.20
C ASP A 212 12.90 8.92 -21.23
N ALA A 213 12.44 8.34 -20.13
CA ALA A 213 11.11 7.74 -20.04
C ALA A 213 10.00 8.80 -20.15
N ALA A 214 10.19 9.99 -19.61
CA ALA A 214 9.20 11.06 -19.67
C ALA A 214 9.06 11.61 -21.10
N THR A 215 10.16 11.84 -21.78
CA THR A 215 10.18 12.25 -23.20
C THR A 215 9.51 11.19 -24.07
N ARG A 216 9.82 9.92 -23.86
CA ARG A 216 9.24 8.81 -24.62
C ARG A 216 7.74 8.69 -24.39
N LYS A 217 7.27 8.80 -23.14
CA LYS A 217 5.84 8.82 -22.77
C LYS A 217 5.11 9.97 -23.44
N GLY A 218 5.68 11.18 -23.43
CA GLY A 218 5.11 12.36 -24.10
C GLY A 218 5.00 12.19 -25.62
N ILE A 219 5.98 11.54 -26.27
CA ILE A 219 5.92 11.23 -27.70
C ILE A 219 4.79 10.23 -27.99
N ILE A 220 4.63 9.16 -27.18
CA ILE A 220 3.54 8.20 -27.31
C ILE A 220 2.20 8.91 -27.21
N GLN A 221 2.01 9.69 -26.16
CA GLN A 221 0.77 10.42 -25.91
C GLN A 221 0.42 11.34 -27.08
N SER A 222 1.36 12.17 -27.53
CA SER A 222 1.15 13.08 -28.67
C SER A 222 0.75 12.33 -29.94
N GLN A 223 1.41 11.21 -30.26
CA GLN A 223 1.09 10.42 -31.46
C GLN A 223 -0.31 9.79 -31.38
N LEU A 224 -0.71 9.28 -30.20
CA LEU A 224 -2.04 8.70 -30.00
C LEU A 224 -3.13 9.77 -30.12
N GLU A 225 -2.94 10.94 -29.51
CA GLU A 225 -3.84 12.10 -29.60
C GLU A 225 -3.97 12.61 -31.03
N ASP A 226 -2.85 12.69 -31.77
CA ASP A 226 -2.84 13.11 -33.16
C ASP A 226 -3.69 12.19 -34.06
N ILE A 227 -3.58 10.86 -33.89
CA ILE A 227 -4.38 9.89 -34.65
C ILE A 227 -5.86 10.00 -34.26
N ALA A 228 -6.19 10.11 -32.97
CA ALA A 228 -7.56 10.24 -32.49
C ALA A 228 -8.21 11.53 -33.04
N ASN A 229 -7.51 12.65 -32.97
CA ASN A 229 -7.97 13.95 -33.50
C ASN A 229 -8.20 13.92 -35.02
N GLN A 230 -7.29 13.31 -35.80
CA GLN A 230 -7.42 13.19 -37.26
C GLN A 230 -8.66 12.41 -37.68
N ASN A 231 -9.09 11.46 -36.86
CA ASN A 231 -10.27 10.61 -37.11
C ASN A 231 -11.55 11.08 -36.37
N ASN A 232 -11.47 12.20 -35.63
CA ASN A 232 -12.56 12.69 -34.80
C ASN A 232 -13.05 11.67 -33.75
N TRP A 233 -12.12 10.92 -33.16
CA TRP A 233 -12.34 9.97 -32.07
C TRP A 233 -12.06 10.62 -30.72
N LEU A 234 -12.77 10.17 -29.68
CA LEU A 234 -12.40 10.46 -28.30
C LEU A 234 -11.46 9.36 -27.79
N LEU A 235 -10.37 9.79 -27.16
CA LEU A 235 -9.39 8.93 -26.52
C LEU A 235 -9.26 9.38 -25.06
N ASP A 236 -9.56 8.50 -24.12
CA ASP A 236 -9.28 8.75 -22.71
C ASP A 236 -7.85 8.33 -22.39
N LEU A 237 -7.04 9.30 -21.99
CA LEU A 237 -5.70 9.11 -21.41
C LEU A 237 -5.62 9.63 -19.97
N SER A 238 -6.76 10.03 -19.36
CA SER A 238 -6.77 10.67 -18.05
C SER A 238 -7.14 9.72 -16.90
N SER A 239 -7.90 8.66 -17.18
CA SER A 239 -8.27 7.67 -16.17
C SER A 239 -7.04 6.89 -15.67
N ASP A 240 -7.09 6.41 -14.43
CA ASP A 240 -6.02 5.60 -13.83
C ASP A 240 -5.69 4.37 -14.70
N ALA A 241 -6.72 3.72 -15.26
CA ALA A 241 -6.56 2.57 -16.12
C ALA A 241 -5.80 2.92 -17.42
N ALA A 242 -6.12 4.06 -18.03
CA ALA A 242 -5.44 4.55 -19.24
C ALA A 242 -4.01 5.01 -18.94
N GLN A 243 -3.78 5.67 -17.80
CA GLN A 243 -2.43 6.05 -17.37
C GLN A 243 -1.55 4.83 -17.08
N ASN A 244 -2.10 3.79 -16.45
CA ASN A 244 -1.39 2.53 -16.22
C ASN A 244 -1.03 1.83 -17.54
N LEU A 245 -1.97 1.80 -18.50
CA LEU A 245 -1.70 1.27 -19.83
C LEU A 245 -0.62 2.08 -20.57
N LEU A 246 -0.69 3.42 -20.51
CA LEU A 246 0.30 4.30 -21.12
C LEU A 246 1.69 4.08 -20.52
N GLU A 247 1.77 3.89 -19.21
CA GLU A 247 3.01 3.56 -18.51
C GLU A 247 3.54 2.18 -18.93
N GLU A 248 2.67 1.16 -19.00
CA GLU A 248 3.06 -0.17 -19.46
C GLU A 248 3.59 -0.12 -20.89
N VAL A 249 2.89 0.57 -21.80
CA VAL A 249 3.30 0.74 -23.19
C VAL A 249 4.63 1.50 -23.27
N ASN A 250 4.82 2.56 -22.48
CA ASN A 250 6.09 3.28 -22.39
C ASN A 250 7.25 2.35 -21.97
N ASN A 251 6.99 1.42 -21.08
CA ASN A 251 7.97 0.51 -20.50
C ASN A 251 8.27 -0.73 -21.37
N ILE A 252 7.57 -0.92 -22.51
CA ILE A 252 7.87 -2.01 -23.46
C ILE A 252 8.46 -1.52 -24.78
N VAL A 253 8.60 -0.21 -24.99
CA VAL A 253 9.14 0.36 -26.22
C VAL A 253 10.41 1.17 -25.97
N GLU A 254 11.29 1.23 -26.97
CA GLU A 254 12.48 2.09 -27.00
C GLU A 254 12.36 3.19 -28.08
N TRP A 255 11.59 2.90 -29.15
CA TRP A 255 11.31 3.82 -30.26
C TRP A 255 9.85 3.72 -30.66
N PRO A 256 8.98 4.57 -30.11
CA PRO A 256 7.54 4.44 -30.30
C PRO A 256 7.09 4.94 -31.68
N THR A 257 6.22 4.18 -32.33
CA THR A 257 5.43 4.59 -33.49
C THR A 257 4.00 4.16 -33.28
N ALA A 258 3.09 5.12 -33.03
CA ALA A 258 1.67 4.83 -32.86
C ALA A 258 1.00 4.56 -34.20
N PHE A 259 -0.05 3.75 -34.15
CA PHE A 259 -0.88 3.41 -35.29
C PHE A 259 -2.31 3.10 -34.85
N SER A 260 -3.25 3.10 -35.81
CA SER A 260 -4.62 2.62 -35.58
C SER A 260 -4.89 1.34 -36.37
N GLY A 261 -5.74 0.51 -35.80
CA GLY A 261 -6.30 -0.66 -36.48
C GLY A 261 -7.81 -0.75 -36.21
N GLY A 262 -8.47 -1.76 -36.76
CA GLY A 262 -9.90 -1.94 -36.61
C GLY A 262 -10.35 -3.40 -36.58
N PHE A 263 -11.65 -3.59 -36.34
CA PHE A 263 -12.32 -4.88 -36.35
C PHE A 263 -13.75 -4.73 -36.90
N GLU A 264 -14.42 -5.83 -37.16
CA GLU A 264 -15.79 -5.78 -37.72
C GLU A 264 -16.82 -5.29 -36.72
N ASN A 265 -17.78 -4.50 -37.17
CA ASN A 265 -18.87 -3.94 -36.34
C ASN A 265 -19.68 -5.00 -35.61
N LYS A 266 -19.77 -6.23 -36.11
CA LYS A 266 -20.51 -7.31 -35.44
C LYS A 266 -20.07 -7.57 -34.00
N TYR A 267 -18.78 -7.35 -33.69
CA TYR A 267 -18.28 -7.55 -32.34
C TYR A 267 -18.73 -6.48 -31.33
N LEU A 268 -19.25 -5.34 -31.80
CA LEU A 268 -19.89 -4.34 -30.92
C LEU A 268 -21.21 -4.83 -30.30
N GLU A 269 -21.71 -6.02 -30.64
CA GLU A 269 -22.80 -6.68 -29.94
C GLU A 269 -22.38 -7.34 -28.62
N LEU A 270 -21.08 -7.52 -28.41
CA LEU A 270 -20.53 -7.96 -27.13
C LEU A 270 -20.61 -6.82 -26.09
N PRO A 271 -20.69 -7.14 -24.79
CA PRO A 271 -20.54 -6.12 -23.76
C PRO A 271 -19.26 -5.32 -23.92
N ASP A 272 -19.35 -4.01 -23.72
CA ASP A 272 -18.21 -3.11 -23.91
C ASP A 272 -16.98 -3.53 -23.07
N GLU A 273 -17.22 -4.03 -21.84
CA GLU A 273 -16.13 -4.49 -20.96
C GLU A 273 -15.36 -5.67 -21.53
N VAL A 274 -16.01 -6.54 -22.32
CA VAL A 274 -15.34 -7.66 -23.03
C VAL A 274 -14.37 -7.10 -24.08
N LEU A 275 -14.84 -6.12 -24.86
CA LEU A 275 -14.03 -5.46 -25.89
C LEU A 275 -12.88 -4.67 -25.26
N MET A 276 -13.18 -3.87 -24.25
CA MET A 276 -12.18 -3.08 -23.54
C MET A 276 -11.11 -3.96 -22.88
N THR A 277 -11.50 -5.07 -22.24
CA THR A 277 -10.57 -6.04 -21.64
C THR A 277 -9.69 -6.71 -22.70
N SER A 278 -10.31 -7.18 -23.80
CA SER A 278 -9.58 -7.80 -24.90
C SER A 278 -8.54 -6.85 -25.52
N MET A 279 -8.88 -5.58 -25.66
CA MET A 279 -7.96 -4.57 -26.20
C MET A 279 -6.89 -4.18 -25.17
N ARG A 280 -7.29 -3.78 -23.96
CA ARG A 280 -6.39 -3.19 -22.97
C ARG A 280 -5.51 -4.24 -22.27
N GLU A 281 -6.14 -5.26 -21.65
CA GLU A 281 -5.41 -6.20 -20.80
C GLU A 281 -4.61 -7.23 -21.60
N HIS A 282 -5.16 -7.68 -22.74
CA HIS A 282 -4.51 -8.73 -23.50
C HIS A 282 -3.57 -8.20 -24.59
N GLN A 283 -3.91 -7.08 -25.24
CA GLN A 283 -3.18 -6.57 -26.39
C GLN A 283 -2.42 -5.25 -26.13
N ARG A 284 -2.65 -4.58 -25.01
CA ARG A 284 -2.12 -3.24 -24.69
C ARG A 284 -2.53 -2.22 -25.74
N PHE A 285 -3.79 -2.30 -26.20
CA PHE A 285 -4.38 -1.34 -27.11
C PHE A 285 -5.25 -0.34 -26.37
N PHE A 286 -5.30 0.87 -26.88
CA PHE A 286 -6.20 1.92 -26.43
C PHE A 286 -7.46 1.87 -27.25
N TYR A 287 -8.63 1.70 -26.63
CA TYR A 287 -9.90 1.81 -27.29
C TYR A 287 -10.27 3.28 -27.53
N VAL A 288 -11.14 3.52 -28.48
CA VAL A 288 -11.62 4.86 -28.84
C VAL A 288 -13.14 4.85 -28.88
N THR A 289 -13.75 6.04 -28.61
CA THR A 289 -15.20 6.21 -28.61
C THR A 289 -15.60 7.35 -29.55
N ASN A 290 -16.88 7.40 -29.88
CA ASN A 290 -17.45 8.53 -30.62
C ASN A 290 -17.78 9.69 -29.66
N GLN A 291 -18.35 10.78 -30.19
CA GLN A 291 -18.72 11.96 -29.39
C GLN A 291 -19.90 11.72 -28.42
N ALA A 292 -20.57 10.57 -28.52
CA ALA A 292 -21.61 10.13 -27.59
C ALA A 292 -21.08 9.15 -26.53
N ASN A 293 -19.76 8.89 -26.53
CA ASN A 293 -19.05 7.89 -25.72
C ASN A 293 -19.39 6.43 -26.05
N ASP A 294 -19.99 6.14 -27.22
CA ASP A 294 -20.14 4.75 -27.65
C ASP A 294 -18.80 4.23 -28.18
N LEU A 295 -18.50 2.98 -27.87
CA LEU A 295 -17.27 2.31 -28.31
C LEU A 295 -17.23 2.20 -29.84
N LEU A 296 -16.09 2.48 -30.44
CA LEU A 296 -15.88 2.35 -31.87
C LEU A 296 -15.12 1.05 -32.21
N PRO A 297 -15.33 0.47 -33.41
CA PRO A 297 -14.65 -0.74 -33.85
C PRO A 297 -13.20 -0.46 -34.28
N HIS A 298 -12.51 0.36 -33.49
CA HIS A 298 -11.14 0.81 -33.74
C HIS A 298 -10.33 0.79 -32.45
N PHE A 299 -9.02 0.62 -32.63
CA PHE A 299 -8.06 0.71 -31.53
C PHE A 299 -6.83 1.51 -31.94
N LEU A 300 -6.12 2.03 -30.95
CA LEU A 300 -4.79 2.61 -31.11
C LEU A 300 -3.77 1.72 -30.42
N SER A 301 -2.59 1.60 -31.01
CA SER A 301 -1.49 0.84 -30.43
C SER A 301 -0.15 1.49 -30.76
N VAL A 302 0.91 1.03 -30.11
CA VAL A 302 2.27 1.57 -30.28
C VAL A 302 3.25 0.44 -30.60
N ARG A 303 3.88 0.57 -31.73
CA ARG A 303 4.96 -0.31 -32.15
C ARG A 303 6.29 0.12 -31.53
N ASN A 304 7.10 -0.82 -31.07
CA ASN A 304 8.52 -0.60 -30.80
C ASN A 304 9.32 -0.71 -32.12
N GLY A 305 9.43 0.39 -32.83
CA GLY A 305 10.10 0.44 -34.16
C GLY A 305 9.66 1.64 -35.00
N ASN A 306 10.20 1.77 -36.20
CA ASN A 306 9.86 2.82 -37.14
C ASN A 306 8.58 2.53 -37.95
N SER A 307 8.19 3.43 -38.85
CA SER A 307 6.98 3.30 -39.68
C SER A 307 7.13 2.37 -40.89
N GLU A 308 8.31 1.78 -41.13
CA GLU A 308 8.50 0.86 -42.25
C GLU A 308 7.65 -0.41 -42.09
N HIS A 309 6.97 -0.83 -43.16
CA HIS A 309 6.07 -1.98 -43.14
C HIS A 309 4.96 -1.94 -42.08
N LEU A 310 4.48 -0.74 -41.73
CA LEU A 310 3.48 -0.56 -40.68
C LEU A 310 2.17 -1.27 -41.03
N ASP A 311 1.78 -1.32 -42.30
CA ASP A 311 0.59 -2.04 -42.79
C ASP A 311 0.60 -3.53 -42.37
N ASN A 312 1.76 -4.19 -42.44
CA ASN A 312 1.88 -5.58 -41.99
C ASN A 312 1.74 -5.72 -40.48
N VAL A 313 2.19 -4.72 -39.74
CA VAL A 313 2.04 -4.68 -38.25
C VAL A 313 0.59 -4.48 -37.91
N ILE A 314 -0.12 -3.55 -38.54
CA ILE A 314 -1.55 -3.30 -38.36
C ILE A 314 -2.33 -4.59 -38.61
N ALA A 315 -2.18 -5.19 -39.79
CA ALA A 315 -2.89 -6.42 -40.16
C ALA A 315 -2.58 -7.59 -39.18
N GLY A 316 -1.34 -7.67 -38.68
CA GLY A 316 -0.99 -8.65 -37.64
C GLY A 316 -1.71 -8.44 -36.33
N ASN A 317 -1.79 -7.19 -35.85
CA ASN A 317 -2.48 -6.83 -34.61
C ASN A 317 -4.01 -7.00 -34.72
N GLU A 318 -4.60 -6.58 -35.85
CA GLU A 318 -6.03 -6.80 -36.15
C GLU A 318 -6.37 -8.30 -36.12
N LYS A 319 -5.55 -9.14 -36.74
CA LYS A 319 -5.76 -10.59 -36.75
C LYS A 319 -5.74 -11.20 -35.36
N VAL A 320 -4.80 -10.77 -34.50
CA VAL A 320 -4.71 -11.27 -33.12
C VAL A 320 -5.91 -10.83 -32.29
N LEU A 321 -6.33 -9.56 -32.43
CA LEU A 321 -7.52 -9.05 -31.72
C LEU A 321 -8.78 -9.79 -32.20
N VAL A 322 -8.97 -9.93 -33.51
CA VAL A 322 -10.15 -10.62 -34.08
C VAL A 322 -10.24 -12.06 -33.58
N ALA A 323 -9.13 -12.79 -33.48
CA ALA A 323 -9.17 -14.15 -32.93
C ALA A 323 -9.70 -14.18 -31.49
N ARG A 324 -9.31 -13.23 -30.65
CA ARG A 324 -9.83 -13.07 -29.27
C ARG A 324 -11.32 -12.69 -29.25
N LEU A 325 -11.74 -11.83 -30.17
CA LEU A 325 -13.13 -11.43 -30.27
C LEU A 325 -14.04 -12.56 -30.79
N GLU A 326 -13.51 -13.42 -31.66
CA GLU A 326 -14.23 -14.63 -32.12
C GLU A 326 -14.43 -15.62 -30.94
N ASP A 327 -13.42 -15.84 -30.11
CA ASP A 327 -13.54 -16.66 -28.92
C ASP A 327 -14.58 -16.06 -27.95
N ALA A 328 -14.52 -14.75 -27.72
CA ALA A 328 -15.48 -14.05 -26.88
C ALA A 328 -16.92 -14.14 -27.42
N GLU A 329 -17.12 -13.92 -28.72
CA GLU A 329 -18.43 -14.04 -29.38
C GLU A 329 -18.98 -15.46 -29.22
N PHE A 330 -18.14 -16.48 -29.45
CA PHE A 330 -18.50 -17.88 -29.30
C PHE A 330 -18.99 -18.19 -27.89
N PHE A 331 -18.21 -17.85 -26.84
CA PHE A 331 -18.59 -18.10 -25.47
C PHE A 331 -19.82 -17.28 -25.04
N TYR A 332 -19.93 -16.03 -25.46
CA TYR A 332 -21.10 -15.20 -25.19
C TYR A 332 -22.38 -15.82 -25.73
N GLN A 333 -22.37 -16.29 -26.97
CA GLN A 333 -23.55 -16.93 -27.59
C GLN A 333 -23.86 -18.31 -26.96
N GLU A 334 -22.83 -19.06 -26.57
CA GLU A 334 -23.03 -20.34 -25.87
C GLU A 334 -23.60 -20.14 -24.47
N ASP A 335 -23.10 -19.16 -23.71
CA ASP A 335 -23.56 -18.88 -22.35
C ASP A 335 -24.99 -18.35 -22.32
N LYS A 336 -25.41 -17.57 -23.32
CA LYS A 336 -26.80 -17.12 -23.45
C LYS A 336 -27.84 -18.25 -23.59
N GLN A 337 -27.41 -19.46 -23.99
CA GLN A 337 -28.29 -20.64 -24.10
C GLN A 337 -28.39 -21.42 -22.79
N LYS A 338 -27.59 -21.12 -21.79
CA LYS A 338 -27.57 -21.77 -20.48
C LYS A 338 -28.49 -21.03 -19.52
N THR A 339 -28.75 -21.63 -18.36
CA THR A 339 -29.47 -20.99 -17.26
C THR A 339 -28.55 -20.78 -16.08
N ILE A 340 -28.95 -19.89 -15.15
CA ILE A 340 -28.24 -19.72 -13.86
C ILE A 340 -28.19 -21.06 -13.11
N ASP A 341 -29.28 -21.84 -13.12
CA ASP A 341 -29.36 -23.15 -12.43
C ASP A 341 -28.38 -24.19 -13.00
N ASP A 342 -28.14 -24.18 -14.32
CA ASP A 342 -27.13 -25.02 -14.95
C ASP A 342 -25.73 -24.70 -14.41
N SER A 343 -25.43 -23.42 -14.31
CA SER A 343 -24.15 -22.91 -13.75
C SER A 343 -24.04 -23.25 -12.26
N MET A 344 -25.09 -22.99 -11.48
CA MET A 344 -25.12 -23.31 -10.03
C MET A 344 -24.94 -24.80 -9.74
N THR A 345 -25.44 -25.68 -10.62
CA THR A 345 -25.22 -27.14 -10.50
C THR A 345 -23.73 -27.49 -10.59
N LYS A 346 -22.94 -26.72 -11.34
CA LYS A 346 -21.48 -26.87 -11.45
C LYS A 346 -20.76 -26.21 -10.27
N VAL A 347 -21.18 -25.02 -9.84
CA VAL A 347 -20.63 -24.30 -8.67
C VAL A 347 -20.66 -25.15 -7.42
N LYS A 348 -21.69 -25.99 -7.23
CA LYS A 348 -21.77 -26.92 -6.09
C LYS A 348 -20.61 -27.90 -5.99
N LYS A 349 -19.89 -28.12 -7.08
CA LYS A 349 -18.74 -29.06 -7.15
C LYS A 349 -17.39 -28.31 -7.16
N LEU A 350 -17.41 -26.99 -7.27
CA LEU A 350 -16.19 -26.18 -7.31
C LEU A 350 -15.61 -26.08 -5.90
N VAL A 351 -14.36 -26.50 -5.74
CA VAL A 351 -13.66 -26.43 -4.46
C VAL A 351 -13.24 -24.98 -4.20
N PHE A 352 -13.62 -24.44 -3.05
CA PHE A 352 -13.14 -23.14 -2.58
C PHE A 352 -11.74 -23.27 -1.98
N HIS A 353 -11.62 -24.19 -1.02
CA HIS A 353 -10.32 -24.59 -0.44
C HIS A 353 -10.47 -25.97 0.22
N GLU A 354 -9.44 -26.84 0.12
CA GLU A 354 -9.49 -28.22 0.63
C GLU A 354 -9.90 -28.35 2.11
N LYS A 355 -9.48 -27.37 2.95
CA LYS A 355 -9.81 -27.36 4.38
C LYS A 355 -11.14 -26.65 4.70
N ILE A 356 -11.73 -25.93 3.77
CA ILE A 356 -12.88 -25.03 4.02
C ILE A 356 -14.15 -25.54 3.34
N GLY A 357 -13.99 -26.23 2.21
CA GLY A 357 -15.09 -26.81 1.47
C GLY A 357 -15.27 -26.22 0.07
N THR A 358 -16.48 -26.28 -0.45
CA THR A 358 -16.86 -25.84 -1.79
C THR A 358 -17.23 -24.36 -1.85
N VAL A 359 -17.21 -23.79 -3.06
CA VAL A 359 -17.71 -22.42 -3.30
C VAL A 359 -19.19 -22.30 -2.91
N TYR A 360 -19.98 -23.33 -3.12
CA TYR A 360 -21.39 -23.32 -2.74
C TYR A 360 -21.59 -23.27 -1.22
N GLU A 361 -20.81 -24.02 -0.45
CA GLU A 361 -20.84 -23.95 1.02
C GLU A 361 -20.40 -22.57 1.53
N HIS A 362 -19.39 -21.98 0.90
CA HIS A 362 -19.00 -20.61 1.15
C HIS A 362 -20.18 -19.64 0.87
N MET A 363 -20.82 -19.72 -0.30
CA MET A 363 -21.99 -18.90 -0.63
C MET A 363 -23.11 -19.03 0.41
N GLN A 364 -23.38 -20.23 0.91
CA GLN A 364 -24.41 -20.44 1.93
C GLN A 364 -24.05 -19.78 3.27
N ARG A 365 -22.78 -19.80 3.68
CA ARG A 365 -22.32 -19.09 4.89
C ARG A 365 -22.41 -17.59 4.70
N VAL A 366 -21.96 -17.09 3.56
CA VAL A 366 -22.07 -15.68 3.17
C VAL A 366 -23.52 -15.20 3.20
N GLY A 367 -24.45 -15.96 2.64
CA GLY A 367 -25.87 -15.61 2.66
C GLY A 367 -26.44 -15.46 4.08
N ARG A 368 -26.06 -16.35 5.01
CA ARG A 368 -26.46 -16.20 6.42
C ARG A 368 -25.86 -14.97 7.08
N LEU A 369 -24.58 -14.71 6.86
CA LEU A 369 -23.91 -13.55 7.40
C LEU A 369 -24.46 -12.24 6.82
N ALA A 370 -24.73 -12.22 5.52
CA ALA A 370 -25.34 -11.09 4.83
C ALA A 370 -26.75 -10.79 5.38
N ALA A 371 -27.55 -11.82 5.65
CA ALA A 371 -28.88 -11.65 6.26
C ALA A 371 -28.77 -11.02 7.67
N SER A 372 -27.83 -11.48 8.50
CA SER A 372 -27.58 -10.90 9.83
C SER A 372 -27.15 -9.44 9.75
N LEU A 373 -26.26 -9.12 8.79
CA LEU A 373 -25.87 -7.72 8.52
C LEU A 373 -27.04 -6.86 8.07
N ALA A 374 -27.88 -7.37 7.17
CA ALA A 374 -29.06 -6.65 6.68
C ALA A 374 -30.08 -6.36 7.80
N ASP A 375 -30.22 -7.28 8.77
CA ASP A 375 -31.07 -7.06 9.95
C ASP A 375 -30.47 -5.98 10.88
N GLU A 376 -29.18 -6.01 11.14
CA GLU A 376 -28.49 -4.99 11.95
C GLU A 376 -28.55 -3.61 11.29
N LEU A 377 -28.41 -3.55 9.96
CA LEU A 377 -28.49 -2.33 9.17
C LEU A 377 -29.93 -1.92 8.82
N GLN A 378 -30.93 -2.62 9.32
CA GLN A 378 -32.35 -2.31 9.16
C GLN A 378 -32.82 -2.22 7.70
N PHE A 379 -32.36 -3.15 6.85
CA PHE A 379 -32.80 -3.22 5.45
C PHE A 379 -34.29 -3.47 5.36
N ASP A 380 -34.94 -2.84 4.38
CA ASP A 380 -36.34 -3.12 4.07
C ASP A 380 -36.54 -4.50 3.41
N GLU A 381 -37.79 -4.95 3.31
CA GLU A 381 -38.12 -6.28 2.80
C GLU A 381 -37.69 -6.49 1.34
N THR A 382 -37.65 -5.42 0.52
CA THR A 382 -37.21 -5.50 -0.88
C THR A 382 -35.71 -5.69 -0.93
N GLN A 383 -34.96 -4.92 -0.17
CA GLN A 383 -33.50 -5.05 -0.07
C GLN A 383 -33.11 -6.44 0.46
N LYS A 384 -33.85 -6.97 1.47
CA LYS A 384 -33.61 -8.32 2.01
C LYS A 384 -33.90 -9.40 0.97
N ALA A 385 -34.96 -9.26 0.19
CA ALA A 385 -35.30 -10.20 -0.87
C ALA A 385 -34.22 -10.20 -1.98
N ASP A 386 -33.81 -9.02 -2.44
CA ASP A 386 -32.73 -8.88 -3.43
C ASP A 386 -31.41 -9.46 -2.91
N LEU A 387 -31.05 -9.20 -1.64
CA LEU A 387 -29.84 -9.73 -1.01
C LEU A 387 -29.87 -11.25 -0.88
N ALA A 388 -31.02 -11.81 -0.49
CA ALA A 388 -31.19 -13.25 -0.40
C ALA A 388 -30.97 -13.89 -1.79
N ARG A 389 -31.64 -13.35 -2.83
CA ARG A 389 -31.49 -13.85 -4.20
C ARG A 389 -30.06 -13.69 -4.71
N ALA A 390 -29.44 -12.53 -4.52
CA ALA A 390 -28.04 -12.31 -4.90
C ALA A 390 -27.12 -13.34 -4.22
N SER A 391 -27.29 -13.55 -2.91
CA SER A 391 -26.47 -14.53 -2.14
C SER A 391 -26.57 -15.97 -2.65
N GLU A 392 -27.71 -16.33 -3.26
CA GLU A 392 -27.91 -17.67 -3.82
C GLU A 392 -27.12 -17.90 -5.12
N ILE A 393 -26.84 -16.83 -5.89
CA ILE A 393 -26.37 -16.95 -7.28
C ILE A 393 -25.07 -16.19 -7.58
N TYR A 394 -24.53 -15.38 -6.69
CA TYR A 394 -23.48 -14.40 -6.99
C TYR A 394 -22.16 -14.94 -7.55
N LYS A 395 -21.96 -16.25 -7.56
CA LYS A 395 -20.78 -16.93 -8.14
C LYS A 395 -21.12 -17.80 -9.36
N PHE A 396 -22.33 -17.69 -9.92
CA PHE A 396 -22.74 -18.55 -11.04
C PHE A 396 -21.89 -18.33 -12.29
N ASP A 397 -21.42 -17.12 -12.50
CA ASP A 397 -20.61 -16.70 -13.63
C ASP A 397 -19.24 -17.37 -13.72
N LEU A 398 -18.69 -17.87 -12.61
CA LEU A 398 -17.47 -18.67 -12.59
C LEU A 398 -17.59 -19.95 -13.46
N MET A 399 -18.82 -20.38 -13.80
CA MET A 399 -19.08 -21.57 -14.60
C MET A 399 -19.50 -21.24 -16.04
N THR A 400 -19.45 -19.96 -16.43
CA THR A 400 -19.68 -19.52 -17.80
C THR A 400 -18.42 -19.71 -18.64
N GLY A 401 -18.60 -19.88 -19.95
CA GLY A 401 -17.47 -19.98 -20.88
C GLY A 401 -16.70 -18.66 -20.96
N MET A 402 -17.41 -17.53 -20.92
CA MET A 402 -16.81 -16.21 -20.96
C MET A 402 -15.84 -15.98 -19.78
N VAL A 403 -16.26 -16.24 -18.54
CA VAL A 403 -15.38 -16.07 -17.38
C VAL A 403 -14.27 -17.14 -17.32
N GLY A 404 -14.52 -18.30 -17.94
CA GLY A 404 -13.49 -19.33 -18.09
C GLY A 404 -12.34 -18.94 -19.00
N GLU A 405 -12.59 -18.10 -20.02
CA GLU A 405 -11.57 -17.56 -20.95
C GLU A 405 -11.04 -16.18 -20.52
N PHE A 406 -11.89 -15.37 -19.89
CA PHE A 406 -11.58 -14.00 -19.43
C PHE A 406 -11.89 -13.89 -17.94
N ASP A 407 -10.98 -14.39 -17.11
CA ASP A 407 -11.17 -14.45 -15.65
C ASP A 407 -11.25 -13.06 -14.99
N GLU A 408 -10.71 -12.03 -15.64
CA GLU A 408 -10.82 -10.63 -15.23
C GLU A 408 -12.27 -10.11 -15.29
N LEU A 409 -13.13 -10.74 -16.07
CA LEU A 409 -14.55 -10.37 -16.24
C LEU A 409 -15.49 -11.02 -15.22
N GLN A 410 -14.96 -11.77 -14.23
CA GLN A 410 -15.79 -12.31 -13.17
C GLN A 410 -16.51 -11.18 -12.41
N GLY A 411 -17.77 -11.41 -12.09
CA GLY A 411 -18.68 -10.40 -11.54
C GLY A 411 -19.27 -9.47 -12.60
N ILE A 412 -18.47 -8.95 -13.52
CA ILE A 412 -18.92 -8.09 -14.63
C ILE A 412 -19.86 -8.88 -15.55
N MET A 413 -19.39 -10.02 -16.05
CA MET A 413 -20.23 -10.91 -16.86
C MET A 413 -21.38 -11.52 -16.05
N GLY A 414 -21.18 -11.72 -14.74
CA GLY A 414 -22.24 -12.11 -13.83
C GLY A 414 -23.38 -11.10 -13.79
N GLU A 415 -23.10 -9.80 -13.74
CA GLU A 415 -24.10 -8.74 -13.84
C GLU A 415 -24.83 -8.77 -15.19
N HIS A 416 -24.09 -8.80 -16.30
CA HIS A 416 -24.67 -8.84 -17.65
C HIS A 416 -25.58 -10.05 -17.86
N TYR A 417 -25.12 -11.23 -17.49
CA TYR A 417 -25.94 -12.45 -17.64
C TYR A 417 -27.13 -12.47 -16.69
N ALA A 418 -27.00 -11.99 -15.44
CA ALA A 418 -28.10 -11.90 -14.50
C ALA A 418 -29.24 -11.00 -15.06
N GLN A 419 -28.88 -9.84 -15.61
CA GLN A 419 -29.85 -8.96 -16.28
C GLN A 419 -30.48 -9.64 -17.49
N LEU A 420 -29.70 -10.31 -18.34
CA LEU A 420 -30.18 -11.05 -19.50
C LEU A 420 -31.14 -12.17 -19.13
N PHE A 421 -30.91 -12.84 -18.00
CA PHE A 421 -31.76 -13.93 -17.49
C PHE A 421 -32.96 -13.45 -16.65
N GLY A 422 -33.15 -12.13 -16.52
CA GLY A 422 -34.32 -11.51 -15.93
C GLY A 422 -34.24 -11.29 -14.41
N GLU A 423 -33.08 -11.34 -13.81
CA GLU A 423 -32.88 -10.93 -12.43
C GLU A 423 -33.10 -9.40 -12.27
N SER A 424 -33.41 -8.95 -11.05
CA SER A 424 -33.54 -7.52 -10.77
C SER A 424 -32.20 -6.79 -10.95
N ALA A 425 -32.27 -5.49 -11.28
CA ALA A 425 -31.07 -4.67 -11.39
C ALA A 425 -30.24 -4.69 -10.09
N ALA A 426 -30.90 -4.70 -8.92
CA ALA A 426 -30.23 -4.75 -7.62
C ALA A 426 -29.48 -6.07 -7.41
N VAL A 427 -30.08 -7.21 -7.80
CA VAL A 427 -29.43 -8.53 -7.77
C VAL A 427 -28.23 -8.56 -8.73
N ALA A 428 -28.43 -8.10 -9.95
CA ALA A 428 -27.38 -8.09 -10.97
C ALA A 428 -26.16 -7.24 -10.54
N SER A 429 -26.41 -6.01 -10.09
CA SER A 429 -25.33 -5.14 -9.60
C SER A 429 -24.63 -5.72 -8.37
N ALA A 430 -25.35 -6.36 -7.44
CA ALA A 430 -24.73 -7.01 -6.29
C ALA A 430 -23.77 -8.14 -6.69
N ILE A 431 -24.05 -8.85 -7.79
CA ILE A 431 -23.14 -9.89 -8.34
C ILE A 431 -21.83 -9.28 -8.80
N ARG A 432 -21.82 -8.09 -9.41
CA ARG A 432 -20.57 -7.39 -9.74
C ARG A 432 -19.90 -6.83 -8.51
N GLU A 433 -20.65 -6.17 -7.65
CA GLU A 433 -20.13 -5.36 -6.55
C GLU A 433 -19.57 -6.16 -5.39
N HIS A 434 -19.93 -7.45 -5.23
CA HIS A 434 -19.41 -8.24 -4.13
C HIS A 434 -17.89 -8.44 -4.18
N TYR A 435 -17.27 -8.30 -5.35
CA TYR A 435 -15.81 -8.30 -5.48
C TYR A 435 -15.16 -7.00 -5.02
N MET A 436 -15.92 -5.88 -4.99
CA MET A 436 -15.37 -4.56 -4.68
C MET A 436 -15.04 -4.39 -3.19
N PRO A 437 -14.00 -3.62 -2.87
CA PRO A 437 -12.98 -3.11 -3.78
C PRO A 437 -12.03 -4.22 -4.25
N VAL A 438 -11.69 -4.25 -5.53
CA VAL A 438 -10.78 -5.26 -6.12
C VAL A 438 -9.30 -4.98 -5.86
N SER A 439 -8.97 -3.75 -5.48
CA SER A 439 -7.61 -3.31 -5.13
C SER A 439 -7.62 -2.43 -3.87
N ALA A 440 -6.43 -2.09 -3.36
CA ALA A 440 -6.31 -1.27 -2.15
C ALA A 440 -7.05 0.06 -2.25
N ASN A 441 -7.02 0.71 -3.41
CA ASN A 441 -7.67 2.00 -3.69
C ASN A 441 -8.85 1.88 -4.67
N GLY A 442 -9.28 0.65 -5.01
CA GLY A 442 -10.37 0.41 -5.94
C GLY A 442 -11.72 0.95 -5.46
N ASN A 443 -12.66 1.06 -6.40
CA ASN A 443 -14.03 1.52 -6.13
C ASN A 443 -14.73 0.61 -5.13
N ILE A 444 -15.57 1.21 -4.31
CA ILE A 444 -16.42 0.52 -3.33
C ILE A 444 -17.77 0.26 -3.97
N ALA A 445 -18.45 -0.81 -3.53
CA ALA A 445 -19.79 -1.14 -3.95
C ALA A 445 -20.76 0.07 -3.80
N GLU A 446 -21.45 0.43 -4.87
CA GLU A 446 -22.33 1.60 -4.88
C GLU A 446 -23.68 1.29 -4.22
N THR A 447 -24.23 0.08 -4.49
CA THR A 447 -25.51 -0.32 -3.91
C THR A 447 -25.37 -0.84 -2.48
N ALA A 448 -26.43 -0.69 -1.68
CA ALA A 448 -26.43 -1.21 -0.32
C ALA A 448 -26.39 -2.76 -0.32
N VAL A 449 -27.13 -3.40 -1.23
CA VAL A 449 -27.17 -4.87 -1.37
C VAL A 449 -25.80 -5.42 -1.74
N GLY A 450 -25.13 -4.82 -2.75
CA GLY A 450 -23.80 -5.21 -3.16
C GLY A 450 -22.75 -5.00 -2.06
N ALA A 451 -22.84 -3.89 -1.32
CA ALA A 451 -21.94 -3.58 -0.22
C ALA A 451 -22.06 -4.59 0.94
N VAL A 452 -23.27 -4.97 1.34
CA VAL A 452 -23.49 -5.99 2.36
C VAL A 452 -22.96 -7.34 1.91
N LEU A 453 -23.25 -7.73 0.66
CA LEU A 453 -22.74 -8.99 0.10
C LEU A 453 -21.21 -9.00 0.04
N ALA A 454 -20.60 -7.87 -0.35
CA ALA A 454 -19.14 -7.70 -0.39
C ALA A 454 -18.48 -7.82 1.00
N ILE A 455 -19.09 -7.24 2.04
CA ILE A 455 -18.62 -7.34 3.43
C ILE A 455 -18.74 -8.79 3.90
N ALA A 456 -19.89 -9.44 3.69
CA ALA A 456 -20.15 -10.80 4.12
C ALA A 456 -19.21 -11.81 3.47
N ASP A 457 -18.97 -11.71 2.15
CA ASP A 457 -18.03 -12.55 1.39
C ASP A 457 -16.60 -12.46 1.94
N LYS A 458 -16.14 -11.23 2.22
CA LYS A 458 -14.82 -10.98 2.77
C LYS A 458 -14.67 -11.43 4.23
N LEU A 459 -15.70 -11.23 5.05
CA LEU A 459 -15.69 -11.68 6.43
C LEU A 459 -15.72 -13.21 6.56
N ASP A 460 -16.56 -13.93 5.77
CA ASP A 460 -16.53 -15.40 5.74
C ASP A 460 -15.14 -15.90 5.34
N THR A 461 -14.56 -15.29 4.30
CA THR A 461 -13.20 -15.65 3.86
C THR A 461 -12.20 -15.49 5.00
N ILE A 462 -12.18 -14.33 5.69
CA ILE A 462 -11.24 -14.08 6.79
C ILE A 462 -11.45 -15.11 7.91
N VAL A 463 -12.68 -15.30 8.39
CA VAL A 463 -12.99 -16.18 9.51
C VAL A 463 -12.62 -17.64 9.21
N THR A 464 -12.99 -18.14 8.03
CA THR A 464 -12.74 -19.54 7.66
C THR A 464 -11.26 -19.84 7.41
N PHE A 465 -10.52 -18.89 6.83
CA PHE A 465 -9.07 -19.04 6.65
C PHE A 465 -8.31 -18.95 7.97
N PHE A 466 -8.72 -18.08 8.90
CA PHE A 466 -8.16 -18.04 10.25
C PHE A 466 -8.46 -19.33 11.01
N SER A 467 -9.69 -19.86 10.92
CA SER A 467 -10.05 -21.14 11.52
C SER A 467 -9.23 -22.32 10.97
N ALA A 468 -8.85 -22.27 9.68
CA ALA A 468 -8.02 -23.28 9.02
C ALA A 468 -6.50 -23.10 9.25
N ASP A 469 -6.07 -22.14 10.09
CA ASP A 469 -4.67 -21.76 10.36
C ASP A 469 -3.92 -21.31 9.09
N LEU A 470 -4.61 -20.60 8.19
CA LEU A 470 -4.07 -20.04 6.95
C LEU A 470 -3.89 -18.53 7.07
N ILE A 471 -3.23 -18.11 8.14
CA ILE A 471 -3.08 -16.70 8.53
C ILE A 471 -1.89 -16.05 7.77
N PRO A 472 -2.05 -14.84 7.22
CA PRO A 472 -0.95 -14.12 6.56
C PRO A 472 0.22 -13.84 7.49
N SER A 473 1.45 -14.07 7.03
CA SER A 473 2.67 -13.83 7.81
C SER A 473 3.68 -12.98 7.03
N GLY A 474 4.27 -11.96 7.67
CA GLY A 474 5.23 -11.06 7.03
C GLY A 474 4.67 -10.45 5.74
N SER A 475 5.37 -10.60 4.61
CA SER A 475 4.90 -10.15 3.29
C SER A 475 4.03 -11.20 2.56
N ASN A 476 3.89 -12.41 3.11
CA ASN A 476 3.17 -13.50 2.46
C ASN A 476 1.68 -13.45 2.79
N ASP A 477 0.85 -13.31 1.76
CA ASP A 477 -0.63 -13.30 1.83
C ASP A 477 -1.20 -13.93 0.55
N PRO A 478 -1.07 -15.25 0.37
CA PRO A 478 -1.44 -15.93 -0.87
C PRO A 478 -2.94 -15.91 -1.14
N TYR A 479 -3.76 -15.70 -0.11
CA TYR A 479 -5.22 -15.67 -0.21
C TYR A 479 -5.81 -14.26 -0.20
N GLY A 480 -4.98 -13.21 -0.10
CA GLY A 480 -5.43 -11.82 -0.15
C GLY A 480 -6.26 -11.38 1.05
N LEU A 481 -6.08 -12.01 2.22
CA LEU A 481 -6.86 -11.70 3.42
C LEU A 481 -6.68 -10.25 3.90
N ARG A 482 -5.49 -9.66 3.69
CA ARG A 482 -5.26 -8.24 3.99
C ARG A 482 -6.08 -7.33 3.07
N ARG A 483 -6.22 -7.70 1.79
CA ARG A 483 -7.08 -6.97 0.85
C ARG A 483 -8.55 -7.13 1.24
N ALA A 484 -8.98 -8.33 1.65
CA ALA A 484 -10.33 -8.57 2.14
C ALA A 484 -10.64 -7.70 3.37
N ALA A 485 -9.78 -7.70 4.39
CA ALA A 485 -9.97 -6.87 5.59
C ALA A 485 -9.97 -5.36 5.28
N ASN A 486 -9.09 -4.89 4.37
CA ASN A 486 -9.13 -3.51 3.89
C ASN A 486 -10.45 -3.19 3.19
N GLY A 487 -10.97 -4.12 2.40
CA GLY A 487 -12.28 -3.99 1.74
C GLY A 487 -13.43 -3.84 2.74
N VAL A 488 -13.44 -4.65 3.81
CA VAL A 488 -14.44 -4.52 4.89
C VAL A 488 -14.37 -3.14 5.54
N VAL A 489 -13.18 -2.72 5.98
CA VAL A 489 -12.97 -1.44 6.67
C VAL A 489 -13.39 -0.26 5.78
N ARG A 490 -12.94 -0.22 4.53
CA ARG A 490 -13.26 0.86 3.60
C ARG A 490 -14.75 0.91 3.24
N THR A 491 -15.39 -0.25 3.10
CA THR A 491 -16.83 -0.29 2.77
C THR A 491 -17.66 0.20 3.95
N LEU A 492 -17.40 -0.27 5.17
CA LEU A 492 -18.09 0.19 6.38
C LEU A 492 -17.92 1.71 6.57
N GLN A 493 -16.70 2.21 6.44
CA GLN A 493 -16.39 3.63 6.56
C GLN A 493 -17.08 4.49 5.50
N ASN A 494 -17.02 4.08 4.22
CA ASN A 494 -17.65 4.81 3.12
C ASN A 494 -19.19 4.88 3.24
N LYS A 495 -19.80 3.79 3.70
CA LYS A 495 -21.25 3.70 3.91
C LYS A 495 -21.70 4.32 5.24
N HIS A 496 -20.78 4.69 6.12
CA HIS A 496 -21.06 5.12 7.50
C HIS A 496 -21.91 4.10 8.26
N TRP A 497 -21.61 2.81 8.09
CA TRP A 497 -22.34 1.73 8.74
C TRP A 497 -21.70 1.32 10.04
N HIS A 498 -22.45 1.53 11.12
CA HIS A 498 -22.08 1.10 12.46
C HIS A 498 -22.46 -0.37 12.64
N VAL A 499 -21.46 -1.23 12.75
CA VAL A 499 -21.63 -2.68 12.90
C VAL A 499 -20.75 -3.17 14.05
N ALA A 500 -21.37 -3.89 14.98
CA ALA A 500 -20.70 -4.54 16.09
C ALA A 500 -20.02 -5.84 15.63
N LEU A 501 -18.85 -5.72 14.96
CA LEU A 501 -18.21 -6.82 14.25
C LEU A 501 -17.92 -8.04 15.10
N ARG A 502 -17.51 -7.88 16.37
CA ARG A 502 -17.24 -9.02 17.26
C ARG A 502 -18.51 -9.79 17.61
N SER A 503 -19.59 -9.07 17.95
CA SER A 503 -20.89 -9.67 18.21
C SER A 503 -21.41 -10.43 17.01
N LEU A 504 -21.42 -9.78 15.83
CA LEU A 504 -21.82 -10.38 14.57
C LEU A 504 -21.04 -11.67 14.27
N LEU A 505 -19.71 -11.61 14.34
CA LEU A 505 -18.86 -12.77 14.04
C LEU A 505 -18.91 -13.86 15.14
N SER A 506 -19.19 -13.51 16.40
CA SER A 506 -19.41 -14.49 17.45
C SER A 506 -20.62 -15.38 17.16
N ASP A 507 -21.71 -14.79 16.70
CA ASP A 507 -22.92 -15.54 16.34
C ASP A 507 -22.74 -16.32 15.04
N PHE A 508 -22.00 -15.74 14.08
CA PHE A 508 -21.61 -16.41 12.86
C PHE A 508 -20.76 -17.67 13.13
N VAL A 509 -19.73 -17.58 13.98
CA VAL A 509 -18.87 -18.69 14.37
C VAL A 509 -19.67 -19.81 15.02
N LYS A 510 -20.56 -19.49 15.97
CA LYS A 510 -21.41 -20.48 16.64
C LYS A 510 -22.36 -21.21 15.70
N SER A 511 -22.81 -20.53 14.63
CA SER A 511 -23.81 -21.10 13.71
C SER A 511 -23.22 -21.94 12.58
N ASN A 512 -21.89 -21.91 12.36
CA ASN A 512 -21.24 -22.59 11.23
C ASN A 512 -20.37 -23.82 11.59
N GLY A 513 -20.36 -24.22 12.86
CA GLY A 513 -19.80 -25.50 13.31
C GLY A 513 -18.30 -25.68 13.01
N GLU A 514 -17.90 -26.86 12.55
CA GLU A 514 -16.50 -27.29 12.40
C GLU A 514 -15.64 -26.34 11.54
N VAL A 515 -16.22 -25.68 10.53
CA VAL A 515 -15.46 -24.81 9.61
C VAL A 515 -14.96 -23.53 10.29
N THR A 516 -15.62 -23.11 11.38
CA THR A 516 -15.32 -21.85 12.08
C THR A 516 -14.94 -22.06 13.56
N GLU A 517 -15.00 -23.28 14.09
CA GLU A 517 -14.82 -23.54 15.54
C GLU A 517 -13.48 -23.10 16.11
N ASN A 518 -12.41 -23.15 15.29
CA ASN A 518 -11.05 -22.75 15.68
C ASN A 518 -10.75 -21.27 15.40
N ALA A 519 -11.75 -20.46 15.00
CA ALA A 519 -11.54 -19.07 14.69
C ALA A 519 -11.27 -18.24 15.97
N ASP A 520 -10.06 -17.69 16.09
CA ASP A 520 -9.72 -16.73 17.14
C ASP A 520 -10.27 -15.35 16.79
N LEU A 521 -11.42 -15.01 17.36
CA LEU A 521 -12.06 -13.71 17.15
C LEU A 521 -11.18 -12.54 17.60
N THR A 522 -10.32 -12.71 18.60
CA THR A 522 -9.43 -11.65 19.04
C THR A 522 -8.35 -11.38 18.01
N ALA A 523 -7.76 -12.44 17.46
CA ALA A 523 -6.80 -12.32 16.35
C ALA A 523 -7.45 -11.69 15.11
N ILE A 524 -8.68 -12.08 14.76
CA ILE A 524 -9.43 -11.51 13.63
C ILE A 524 -9.72 -10.03 13.84
N MET A 525 -10.19 -9.63 15.04
CA MET A 525 -10.43 -8.21 15.35
C MET A 525 -9.14 -7.39 15.28
N THR A 526 -8.04 -7.91 15.83
CA THR A 526 -6.73 -7.27 15.73
C THR A 526 -6.29 -7.12 14.27
N PHE A 527 -6.49 -8.14 13.45
CA PHE A 527 -6.17 -8.13 12.03
C PHE A 527 -6.97 -7.08 11.25
N ILE A 528 -8.26 -6.89 11.57
CA ILE A 528 -9.10 -5.84 10.97
C ILE A 528 -8.65 -4.45 11.46
N LEU A 529 -8.39 -4.28 12.76
CA LEU A 529 -7.92 -3.02 13.33
C LEU A 529 -6.57 -2.57 12.77
N ASP A 530 -5.70 -3.50 12.40
CA ASP A 530 -4.44 -3.16 11.72
C ASP A 530 -4.67 -2.48 10.37
N ARG A 531 -5.82 -2.70 9.72
CA ARG A 531 -6.19 -1.98 8.48
C ARG A 531 -6.64 -0.56 8.79
N VAL A 532 -7.39 -0.36 9.87
CA VAL A 532 -7.78 0.97 10.36
C VAL A 532 -6.52 1.79 10.72
N ARG A 533 -5.58 1.18 11.45
CA ARG A 533 -4.29 1.80 11.81
C ARG A 533 -3.53 2.26 10.57
N LYS A 534 -3.42 1.39 9.57
CA LYS A 534 -2.73 1.72 8.35
C LYS A 534 -3.38 2.89 7.61
N LEU A 535 -4.71 2.90 7.48
CA LEU A 535 -5.44 4.00 6.85
C LEU A 535 -5.22 5.34 7.56
N ALA A 536 -5.24 5.34 8.90
CA ALA A 536 -4.99 6.54 9.69
C ALA A 536 -3.55 7.05 9.55
N LEU A 537 -2.56 6.14 9.51
CA LEU A 537 -1.15 6.51 9.29
C LEU A 537 -0.90 7.04 7.86
N ASP A 538 -1.55 6.47 6.85
CA ASP A 538 -1.48 6.95 5.47
C ASP A 538 -2.12 8.36 5.33
N GLY A 539 -2.97 8.77 6.28
CA GLY A 539 -3.56 10.10 6.43
C GLY A 539 -2.75 11.09 7.29
N ASP A 540 -1.45 10.84 7.52
CA ASP A 540 -0.52 11.69 8.30
C ASP A 540 -0.91 11.92 9.78
N VAL A 541 -1.74 11.04 10.38
CA VAL A 541 -2.06 11.10 11.81
C VAL A 541 -0.87 10.59 12.63
N ARG A 542 -0.56 11.28 13.72
CA ARG A 542 0.55 10.90 14.63
C ARG A 542 0.43 9.45 15.11
N PRO A 543 1.53 8.66 15.11
CA PRO A 543 1.48 7.24 15.47
C PRO A 543 0.95 6.93 16.87
N ASP A 544 1.22 7.79 17.85
CA ASP A 544 0.74 7.66 19.22
C ASP A 544 -0.79 7.90 19.33
N ILE A 545 -1.33 8.83 18.56
CA ILE A 545 -2.78 9.07 18.46
C ILE A 545 -3.47 7.90 17.77
N VAL A 546 -2.87 7.39 16.68
CA VAL A 546 -3.39 6.18 16.03
C VAL A 546 -3.41 5.00 17.00
N ALA A 547 -2.35 4.80 17.79
CA ALA A 547 -2.30 3.75 18.78
C ALA A 547 -3.41 3.91 19.84
N ALA A 548 -3.63 5.14 20.35
CA ALA A 548 -4.68 5.45 21.31
C ALA A 548 -6.08 5.20 20.73
N GLY A 549 -6.39 5.83 19.60
CA GLY A 549 -7.73 5.76 18.97
C GLY A 549 -8.09 4.37 18.47
N THR A 550 -7.12 3.55 18.05
CA THR A 550 -7.33 2.19 17.54
C THR A 550 -7.13 1.10 18.60
N ALA A 551 -7.12 1.44 19.87
CA ALA A 551 -7.07 0.45 20.94
C ALA A 551 -8.25 -0.53 20.83
N LEU A 552 -7.99 -1.81 21.09
CA LEU A 552 -9.00 -2.86 21.02
C LEU A 552 -10.08 -2.65 22.07
N THR A 553 -11.32 -2.53 21.61
CA THR A 553 -12.51 -2.47 22.47
C THR A 553 -13.20 -3.84 22.55
N PRO A 554 -14.10 -4.06 23.53
CA PRO A 554 -14.87 -5.29 23.62
C PRO A 554 -15.60 -5.65 22.33
N ASP A 555 -16.18 -4.64 21.67
CA ASP A 555 -16.69 -4.76 20.30
C ASP A 555 -15.96 -3.78 19.36
N VAL A 556 -15.91 -4.11 18.09
CA VAL A 556 -15.19 -3.33 17.06
C VAL A 556 -16.21 -2.72 16.11
N ASP A 557 -16.47 -1.43 16.30
CA ASP A 557 -17.17 -0.58 15.34
C ASP A 557 -16.13 0.24 14.57
N VAL A 558 -15.91 -0.10 13.30
CA VAL A 558 -14.87 0.51 12.46
C VAL A 558 -15.12 2.01 12.28
N VAL A 559 -16.37 2.43 12.04
CA VAL A 559 -16.72 3.83 11.79
C VAL A 559 -16.43 4.67 13.03
N TYR A 560 -16.85 4.19 14.20
CA TYR A 560 -16.60 4.86 15.44
C TYR A 560 -15.10 4.94 15.79
N ILE A 561 -14.34 3.87 15.54
CA ILE A 561 -12.90 3.85 15.79
C ILE A 561 -12.16 4.84 14.90
N VAL A 562 -12.56 4.96 13.63
CA VAL A 562 -12.00 5.96 12.72
C VAL A 562 -12.34 7.36 13.20
N ASP A 563 -13.60 7.61 13.55
CA ASP A 563 -14.09 8.92 14.02
C ASP A 563 -13.36 9.37 15.31
N ARG A 564 -13.29 8.53 16.35
CA ARG A 564 -12.58 8.89 17.59
C ARG A 564 -11.06 9.11 17.37
N THR A 565 -10.44 8.35 16.45
CA THR A 565 -9.02 8.55 16.08
C THR A 565 -8.82 9.90 15.43
N GLN A 566 -9.70 10.27 14.51
CA GLN A 566 -9.67 11.58 13.85
C GLN A 566 -9.97 12.72 14.81
N THR A 567 -10.91 12.53 15.74
CA THR A 567 -11.18 13.49 16.81
C THR A 567 -9.94 13.77 17.64
N LEU A 568 -9.25 12.72 18.12
CA LEU A 568 -8.01 12.91 18.88
C LEU A 568 -6.93 13.63 18.06
N ALA A 569 -6.85 13.35 16.73
CA ALA A 569 -5.91 14.02 15.84
C ALA A 569 -6.25 15.51 15.67
N ASN A 570 -7.52 15.83 15.48
CA ASN A 570 -7.98 17.21 15.27
C ASN A 570 -7.72 18.08 16.50
N HIS A 571 -7.84 17.52 17.71
CA HIS A 571 -7.61 18.25 18.96
C HIS A 571 -6.16 18.23 19.44
N ALA A 572 -5.27 17.47 18.81
CA ALA A 572 -3.89 17.27 19.26
C ALA A 572 -3.05 18.55 19.39
N ASP A 573 -3.42 19.58 18.64
CA ASP A 573 -2.73 20.88 18.61
C ASP A 573 -3.46 21.96 19.44
N ASP A 574 -4.55 21.61 20.15
CA ASP A 574 -5.27 22.53 21.03
C ASP A 574 -4.44 22.87 22.27
N ASP A 575 -4.45 24.13 22.69
CA ASP A 575 -3.67 24.62 23.85
C ASP A 575 -3.93 23.85 25.15
N ASN A 576 -5.14 23.31 25.34
CA ASN A 576 -5.58 22.58 26.52
C ASN A 576 -5.55 21.05 26.37
N PHE A 577 -5.20 20.52 25.20
CA PHE A 577 -5.18 19.09 24.93
C PHE A 577 -4.31 18.33 25.94
N ARG A 578 -3.12 18.85 26.20
CA ARG A 578 -2.20 18.28 27.17
C ARG A 578 -2.84 18.10 28.55
N ASP A 579 -3.43 19.15 29.09
CA ASP A 579 -3.99 19.15 30.41
C ASP A 579 -5.20 18.20 30.54
N ILE A 580 -6.00 18.12 29.48
CA ILE A 580 -7.13 17.17 29.38
C ILE A 580 -6.61 15.74 29.40
N ILE A 581 -5.67 15.39 28.53
CA ILE A 581 -5.13 14.02 28.43
C ILE A 581 -4.40 13.62 29.72
N GLU A 582 -3.62 14.52 30.33
CA GLU A 582 -2.97 14.27 31.64
C GLU A 582 -4.00 13.98 32.75
N ALA A 583 -5.10 14.73 32.83
CA ALA A 583 -6.14 14.53 33.81
C ALA A 583 -6.86 13.17 33.60
N LEU A 584 -7.28 12.88 32.39
CA LEU A 584 -7.98 11.64 32.05
C LEU A 584 -7.09 10.39 32.24
N THR A 585 -5.85 10.42 31.75
CA THR A 585 -4.91 9.28 31.93
C THR A 585 -4.55 9.05 33.42
N ARG A 586 -4.55 10.09 34.26
CA ARG A 586 -4.33 9.94 35.69
C ARG A 586 -5.46 9.13 36.32
N VAL A 587 -6.72 9.34 35.90
CA VAL A 587 -7.88 8.56 36.33
C VAL A 587 -7.71 7.10 35.94
N SER A 588 -7.46 6.82 34.64
CA SER A 588 -7.34 5.47 34.15
C SER A 588 -6.22 4.68 34.84
N ARG A 589 -5.03 5.29 35.00
CA ARG A 589 -3.91 4.67 35.75
C ARG A 589 -4.21 4.32 37.19
N LEU A 590 -5.05 5.10 37.87
CA LEU A 590 -5.44 4.79 39.23
C LEU A 590 -6.54 3.74 39.27
N ALA A 591 -7.57 3.85 38.42
CA ALA A 591 -8.63 2.85 38.31
C ALA A 591 -8.07 1.43 38.12
N MET A 592 -7.09 1.27 37.25
CA MET A 592 -6.45 -0.04 36.98
C MET A 592 -5.69 -0.64 38.18
N LYS A 593 -5.31 0.14 39.19
CA LYS A 593 -4.54 -0.36 40.35
C LYS A 593 -5.35 -1.24 41.29
N GLN A 594 -6.63 -1.03 41.37
CA GLN A 594 -7.51 -1.78 42.28
C GLN A 594 -8.87 -2.03 41.63
N PRO A 595 -9.27 -3.28 41.37
CA PRO A 595 -10.62 -3.59 40.93
C PRO A 595 -11.62 -3.18 42.01
N ALA A 596 -12.74 -2.60 41.61
CA ALA A 596 -13.83 -2.24 42.48
C ALA A 596 -15.17 -2.60 41.81
N GLU A 597 -16.04 -3.26 42.51
CA GLU A 597 -17.37 -3.67 42.06
C GLU A 597 -18.46 -3.05 42.92
N GLY A 598 -19.51 -2.58 42.28
CA GLY A 598 -20.65 -1.98 42.95
C GLY A 598 -21.06 -0.64 42.35
N LEU A 599 -21.85 0.10 43.12
CA LEU A 599 -22.28 1.46 42.78
C LEU A 599 -21.64 2.45 43.74
N VAL A 600 -21.39 3.66 43.29
CA VAL A 600 -20.90 4.76 44.13
C VAL A 600 -21.96 5.12 45.15
N ASP A 601 -21.57 5.18 46.42
CA ASP A 601 -22.41 5.58 47.54
C ASP A 601 -22.08 7.01 47.98
N GLU A 602 -22.99 7.94 47.71
CA GLU A 602 -22.83 9.37 48.04
C GLU A 602 -22.69 9.64 49.54
N SER A 603 -23.20 8.72 50.39
CA SER A 603 -23.09 8.87 51.83
C SER A 603 -21.67 8.67 52.37
N LEU A 604 -20.78 8.10 51.57
CA LEU A 604 -19.36 7.87 51.87
C LEU A 604 -18.46 9.01 51.41
N PHE A 605 -19.00 10.07 50.79
CA PHE A 605 -18.21 11.23 50.41
C PHE A 605 -17.77 12.04 51.65
N GLU A 606 -16.47 12.31 51.74
CA GLU A 606 -15.88 13.05 52.86
C GLU A 606 -15.65 14.54 52.52
N ASN A 607 -15.67 14.92 51.24
CA ASN A 607 -15.45 16.29 50.81
C ASN A 607 -16.28 16.67 49.58
N GLN A 608 -16.35 17.99 49.31
CA GLN A 608 -17.17 18.54 48.22
C GLN A 608 -16.66 18.18 46.81
N THR A 609 -15.37 17.88 46.65
CA THR A 609 -14.79 17.57 45.33
C THR A 609 -15.20 16.16 44.89
N GLU A 610 -15.38 15.20 45.79
CA GLU A 610 -15.94 13.88 45.50
C GLU A 610 -17.36 14.00 44.91
N GLN A 611 -18.22 14.80 45.57
CA GLN A 611 -19.58 15.04 45.10
C GLN A 611 -19.61 15.80 43.76
N ALA A 612 -18.77 16.84 43.62
CA ALA A 612 -18.73 17.65 42.41
C ALA A 612 -18.29 16.81 41.18
N LEU A 613 -17.28 15.97 41.35
CA LEU A 613 -16.81 15.06 40.29
C LEU A 613 -17.87 14.02 39.94
N PHE A 614 -18.55 13.44 40.94
CA PHE A 614 -19.63 12.48 40.74
C PHE A 614 -20.79 13.08 39.92
N ILE A 615 -21.25 14.29 40.32
CA ILE A 615 -22.33 15.01 39.62
C ILE A 615 -21.91 15.35 38.19
N ALA A 616 -20.68 15.78 37.98
CA ALA A 616 -20.15 16.08 36.62
C ALA A 616 -20.16 14.82 35.74
N THR A 617 -19.71 13.70 36.29
CA THR A 617 -19.67 12.42 35.58
C THR A 617 -21.07 11.89 35.24
N GLN A 618 -22.03 12.01 36.14
CA GLN A 618 -23.41 11.56 35.90
C GLN A 618 -24.16 12.33 34.82
N LYS A 619 -23.71 13.53 34.45
CA LYS A 619 -24.28 14.31 33.35
C LYS A 619 -23.92 13.73 31.98
N ILE A 620 -22.89 12.90 31.90
CA ILE A 620 -22.41 12.31 30.66
C ILE A 620 -23.25 11.08 30.33
N ASN A 621 -24.04 11.17 29.28
CA ASN A 621 -24.73 10.03 28.69
C ASN A 621 -23.95 9.54 27.46
N LEU A 622 -23.08 8.57 27.70
CA LEU A 622 -22.15 8.10 26.67
C LEU A 622 -22.88 7.64 25.41
N ALA A 623 -23.95 6.87 25.50
CA ALA A 623 -24.69 6.37 24.34
C ALA A 623 -25.28 7.50 23.45
N VAL A 624 -25.70 8.61 24.09
CA VAL A 624 -26.17 9.79 23.35
C VAL A 624 -25.00 10.50 22.65
N LEU A 625 -23.87 10.63 23.35
CA LEU A 625 -22.70 11.33 22.79
C LEU A 625 -22.03 10.53 21.67
N GLU A 626 -21.92 9.22 21.81
CA GLU A 626 -21.40 8.34 20.76
C GLU A 626 -22.23 8.43 19.46
N SER A 627 -23.56 8.58 19.60
CA SER A 627 -24.43 8.80 18.44
C SER A 627 -24.25 10.19 17.78
N GLN A 628 -23.59 11.13 18.47
CA GLN A 628 -23.26 12.47 17.96
C GLN A 628 -21.82 12.56 17.42
N GLY A 629 -21.02 11.51 17.63
CA GLY A 629 -19.64 11.40 17.15
C GLY A 629 -18.58 11.64 18.23
N GLY A 630 -17.34 11.37 17.86
CA GLY A 630 -16.18 11.42 18.75
C GLY A 630 -15.95 12.81 19.37
N ASP A 631 -16.17 13.90 18.61
CA ASP A 631 -16.02 15.27 19.10
C ASP A 631 -16.95 15.59 20.26
N ALA A 632 -18.17 15.04 20.24
CA ALA A 632 -19.11 15.22 21.38
C ALA A 632 -18.61 14.49 22.62
N VAL A 633 -18.07 13.28 22.46
CA VAL A 633 -17.47 12.51 23.56
C VAL A 633 -16.24 13.22 24.10
N TYR A 634 -15.32 13.68 23.23
CA TYR A 634 -14.12 14.42 23.63
C TYR A 634 -14.49 15.69 24.43
N SER A 635 -15.41 16.49 23.91
CA SER A 635 -15.85 17.73 24.55
C SER A 635 -16.44 17.50 25.95
N ALA A 636 -17.27 16.46 26.08
CA ALA A 636 -17.86 16.11 27.40
C ALA A 636 -16.81 15.62 28.40
N LEU A 637 -15.80 14.86 27.94
CA LEU A 637 -14.69 14.43 28.78
C LEU A 637 -13.73 15.57 29.13
N ALA A 638 -13.53 16.52 28.24
CA ALA A 638 -12.73 17.71 28.47
C ALA A 638 -13.30 18.57 29.61
N GLU A 639 -14.62 18.63 29.73
CA GLU A 639 -15.30 19.32 30.88
C GLU A 639 -14.97 18.68 32.24
N LEU A 640 -14.54 17.41 32.29
CA LEU A 640 -14.12 16.75 33.51
C LEU A 640 -12.70 17.12 33.96
N GLN A 641 -11.88 17.76 33.12
CA GLN A 641 -10.49 18.11 33.44
C GLN A 641 -10.36 18.86 34.76
N LYS A 642 -11.12 19.94 34.94
CA LYS A 642 -11.09 20.73 36.18
C LYS A 642 -11.68 19.95 37.39
N PRO A 643 -12.87 19.34 37.34
CA PRO A 643 -13.35 18.47 38.40
C PRO A 643 -12.38 17.37 38.83
N ILE A 644 -11.67 16.75 37.90
CA ILE A 644 -10.65 15.73 38.17
C ILE A 644 -9.45 16.34 38.89
N ALA A 645 -8.96 17.49 38.44
CA ALA A 645 -7.84 18.20 39.08
C ALA A 645 -8.20 18.56 40.52
N ASP A 646 -9.33 19.24 40.74
CA ASP A 646 -9.83 19.63 42.08
C ASP A 646 -10.01 18.40 42.99
N TYR A 647 -10.49 17.28 42.47
CA TYR A 647 -10.62 16.02 43.19
C TYR A 647 -9.27 15.48 43.67
N PHE A 648 -8.26 15.39 42.80
CA PHE A 648 -6.97 14.87 43.22
C PHE A 648 -6.15 15.81 44.09
N ASP A 649 -6.46 17.10 44.09
CA ASP A 649 -5.85 18.08 45.01
C ASP A 649 -6.37 17.96 46.42
N MET A 650 -7.68 17.58 46.59
CA MET A 650 -8.34 17.57 47.88
C MET A 650 -8.62 16.17 48.43
N THR A 651 -8.44 15.11 47.60
CA THR A 651 -8.86 13.74 47.94
C THR A 651 -7.70 12.76 47.85
N MET A 652 -7.35 12.11 48.94
CA MET A 652 -6.42 10.99 48.98
C MET A 652 -7.18 9.70 48.61
N VAL A 653 -7.06 9.20 47.40
CA VAL A 653 -7.78 8.00 46.90
C VAL A 653 -7.60 6.81 47.84
N ASN A 654 -6.37 6.56 48.29
CA ASN A 654 -6.05 5.50 49.26
C ASN A 654 -6.35 5.95 50.68
N ALA A 655 -7.63 6.04 51.03
CA ALA A 655 -8.09 6.34 52.40
C ALA A 655 -7.79 5.17 53.34
N ASP A 656 -7.62 5.49 54.65
CA ASP A 656 -7.45 4.46 55.67
C ASP A 656 -8.73 3.63 55.90
N ASN A 657 -9.89 4.22 55.66
CA ASN A 657 -11.18 3.52 55.68
C ASN A 657 -11.41 2.77 54.37
N GLU A 658 -11.42 1.45 54.41
CA GLU A 658 -11.57 0.58 53.23
C GLU A 658 -12.89 0.82 52.47
N SER A 659 -13.99 1.18 53.16
CA SER A 659 -15.26 1.48 52.47
C SER A 659 -15.17 2.78 51.69
N VAL A 660 -14.57 3.83 52.27
CA VAL A 660 -14.33 5.11 51.58
C VAL A 660 -13.36 4.92 50.42
N LYS A 661 -12.27 4.19 50.62
CA LYS A 661 -11.29 3.86 49.58
C LYS A 661 -11.95 3.15 48.43
N ASN A 662 -12.72 2.08 48.67
CA ASN A 662 -13.43 1.34 47.64
C ASN A 662 -14.41 2.24 46.86
N ASN A 663 -15.14 3.11 47.56
CA ASN A 663 -16.08 4.07 46.96
C ASN A 663 -15.34 5.06 45.99
N ARG A 664 -14.14 5.52 46.38
CA ARG A 664 -13.28 6.36 45.52
C ARG A 664 -12.80 5.63 44.27
N TYR A 665 -12.43 4.37 44.40
CA TYR A 665 -12.08 3.54 43.22
C TYR A 665 -13.30 3.29 42.34
N LEU A 666 -14.50 3.05 42.88
CA LEU A 666 -15.73 2.93 42.07
C LEU A 666 -16.00 4.20 41.26
N GLN A 667 -15.79 5.38 41.86
CA GLN A 667 -15.92 6.66 41.15
C GLN A 667 -14.90 6.79 39.99
N LEU A 668 -13.64 6.40 40.21
CA LEU A 668 -12.62 6.41 39.17
C LEU A 668 -12.94 5.41 38.04
N HIS A 669 -13.41 4.20 38.38
CA HIS A 669 -13.83 3.22 37.37
C HIS A 669 -15.02 3.69 36.52
N MET A 670 -15.96 4.43 37.12
CA MET A 670 -17.07 5.02 36.39
C MET A 670 -16.57 6.02 35.32
N ILE A 671 -15.54 6.82 35.65
CA ILE A 671 -14.95 7.78 34.73
C ILE A 671 -14.08 7.04 33.67
N ASP A 672 -13.28 6.06 34.05
CA ASP A 672 -12.44 5.28 33.20
C ASP A 672 -13.25 4.57 32.09
N LYS A 673 -14.44 4.08 32.43
CA LYS A 673 -15.37 3.54 31.43
C LYS A 673 -15.80 4.57 30.39
N LEU A 674 -15.94 5.84 30.75
CA LEU A 674 -16.24 6.93 29.82
C LEU A 674 -15.02 7.26 28.96
N ILE A 675 -13.82 7.28 29.56
CA ILE A 675 -12.56 7.56 28.88
C ILE A 675 -12.29 6.51 27.78
N SER A 676 -12.61 5.24 28.05
CA SER A 676 -12.41 4.14 27.10
C SER A 676 -13.14 4.33 25.75
N ALA A 677 -14.16 5.19 25.71
CA ALA A 677 -14.83 5.56 24.46
C ALA A 677 -13.90 6.30 23.50
N LEU A 678 -12.92 7.09 23.98
CA LEU A 678 -11.89 7.70 23.13
C LEU A 678 -10.70 6.77 22.83
N GLY A 679 -10.66 5.59 23.43
CA GLY A 679 -9.59 4.62 23.24
C GLY A 679 -8.64 4.53 24.44
N ASP A 680 -7.38 4.17 24.21
CA ASP A 680 -6.33 4.07 25.23
C ASP A 680 -5.46 5.34 25.23
N LEU A 681 -5.90 6.35 25.98
CA LEU A 681 -5.21 7.65 26.02
C LEU A 681 -3.79 7.57 26.64
N GLU A 682 -3.41 6.46 27.29
CA GLU A 682 -2.06 6.27 27.83
C GLU A 682 -0.99 6.09 26.72
N GLN A 683 -1.42 5.78 25.51
CA GLN A 683 -0.53 5.68 24.33
C GLN A 683 -0.08 7.06 23.81
N ILE A 684 -0.79 8.14 24.20
CA ILE A 684 -0.50 9.48 23.67
C ILE A 684 0.76 10.04 24.36
N VAL A 685 1.75 10.41 23.54
CA VAL A 685 2.99 11.03 24.00
C VAL A 685 2.77 12.53 24.16
N ILE A 686 2.70 12.96 25.41
CA ILE A 686 2.58 14.37 25.78
C ILE A 686 3.97 14.99 25.75
N LYS A 687 4.19 15.95 24.83
CA LYS A 687 5.44 16.69 24.70
C LYS A 687 5.39 18.01 25.48
#